data_4e26fab0f827869bb9c418feca64c08a
#
_entry.id   4e26fab0f827869bb9c418feca64c08a
#
_cell.length_a   1.000
_cell.length_b   1.000
_cell.length_c   1.000
_cell.angle_alpha   90.00
_cell.angle_beta   90.00
_cell.angle_gamma   90.00
#
_symmetry.space_group_name_H-M   'P 1'
#
loop_
_entity.id
_entity.type
_entity.pdbx_description
1 polymer ?
#
loop_
_entity_poly.entity_id
_entity_poly.type
_entity_poly.pdbx_seq_one_letter_code
_entity_poly.pdbx_strand_id
1 'polypeptide(L)'
;MKYQESIESFIPNARHLSFINHHEFITCEHLLFALVKLSNDFKNLLEEIGDGDLQGFENELKNYLAKNNEILKKEIEPVFSIILEKILHKLNAKNQTNVIDFIIALCKEEKAYSFNILKKHLIEEEKLKELLQNAEFENIKTHTIELVELAKKGKIDPVIGRKFELERIMQILSRRKKNNPILVGEPGVGKSAIIEGLALAIAIAEEKVPKHLKNSKIYSLDMASLLSGTKYRGDFEKRLKDIIKELENIPNAILFIDEIHTIVGTGASNESHADMSNLLKPALSNGSIKCIGATTFIEYKNTFDKNKALSRRFAKIDVDEPSENECFLILQGLKSKYENFHKIKLSDEILQASIKLAKQFLHDKFLPDSAIDLIDELGASFALEDKKGKKIIKLKDLENTLARMTHSHKIYESDQGKILKNLEHDLKQNIFGQDEAIKALCSILKQSYAGLKAKNTPKGVFLFTGSSGVGKTELAKNLAQILNLNLERFDMSEYSQKHDVSKLIGTSAGYVGYEDGGLLSNSVRKNPFSVILFDEIEKAHPDLTNTFLQIFDNASLTDNSGLKADFKNTIIIMTSNLGLKETNELGFLSSEKEKSSKAIKEFFSPEFINRIDKIIHFNDLNDEILEQIVQKELDLISANLKNITIEADGKVKEFLAKKVDNKEFGVRLLKRIIADEINEKLSDEILFGKLKNGGKVKLKLSKNAKIEFIF
;
A
#
# COMPACT_ATOMS: atom_id res chain seq x y z
N MET A 1 24.10 -7.44 26.93
CA MET A 1 23.55 -7.86 28.25
C MET A 1 23.86 -6.76 29.27
N LYS A 2 22.89 -6.33 30.01
CA LYS A 2 22.99 -5.42 31.13
C LYS A 2 23.52 -6.25 32.29
N TYR A 3 24.54 -6.03 32.98
CA TYR A 3 25.13 -6.84 34.06
C TYR A 3 26.14 -7.90 33.61
N GLN A 4 27.31 -7.47 33.17
CA GLN A 4 28.41 -8.37 32.71
C GLN A 4 29.70 -8.25 33.52
N GLU A 5 29.74 -7.41 34.57
CA GLU A 5 30.92 -7.23 35.37
C GLU A 5 31.26 -8.53 36.12
N SER A 6 32.52 -9.00 35.98
CA SER A 6 32.99 -10.19 36.69
C SER A 6 33.33 -9.85 38.14
N ILE A 7 32.89 -10.70 39.07
CA ILE A 7 33.19 -10.55 40.49
C ILE A 7 34.71 -10.61 40.78
N GLU A 8 35.45 -11.33 39.95
CA GLU A 8 36.90 -11.47 40.10
C GLU A 8 37.65 -10.13 40.00
N SER A 9 37.13 -9.17 39.22
CA SER A 9 37.74 -7.84 39.08
C SER A 9 37.70 -7.01 40.35
N PHE A 10 36.84 -7.35 41.31
CA PHE A 10 36.65 -6.60 42.56
C PHE A 10 37.36 -7.25 43.76
N ILE A 11 37.83 -8.50 43.63
CA ILE A 11 38.56 -9.21 44.68
C ILE A 11 39.84 -8.47 45.13
N PRO A 12 40.70 -7.93 44.22
CA PRO A 12 41.87 -7.15 44.62
C PRO A 12 41.54 -5.96 45.51
N ASN A 13 40.42 -5.29 45.21
CA ASN A 13 39.98 -4.12 45.97
C ASN A 13 39.44 -4.51 47.35
N ALA A 14 38.73 -5.62 47.48
CA ALA A 14 38.28 -6.16 48.74
C ALA A 14 39.48 -6.60 49.62
N ARG A 15 40.49 -7.20 49.02
CA ARG A 15 41.77 -7.59 49.70
C ARG A 15 42.51 -6.33 50.21
N HIS A 16 42.65 -5.29 49.36
CA HIS A 16 43.30 -4.04 49.73
C HIS A 16 42.58 -3.33 50.89
N LEU A 17 41.25 -3.33 50.88
CA LEU A 17 40.42 -2.77 51.95
C LEU A 17 40.63 -3.53 53.28
N SER A 18 40.66 -4.87 53.28
CA SER A 18 40.91 -5.68 54.45
C SER A 18 42.32 -5.44 54.99
N PHE A 19 43.31 -5.31 54.11
CA PHE A 19 44.72 -5.07 54.49
C PHE A 19 44.95 -3.69 55.18
N ILE A 20 44.38 -2.62 54.58
CA ILE A 20 44.50 -1.25 55.14
C ILE A 20 43.82 -1.13 56.50
N ASN A 21 42.74 -1.85 56.73
CA ASN A 21 41.99 -1.84 57.98
C ASN A 21 42.55 -2.85 59.01
N HIS A 22 43.63 -3.55 58.70
CA HIS A 22 44.27 -4.59 59.54
C HIS A 22 43.35 -5.72 59.93
N HIS A 23 42.40 -6.12 59.04
CA HIS A 23 41.46 -7.23 59.26
C HIS A 23 42.11 -8.56 58.85
N GLU A 24 41.93 -9.62 59.64
CA GLU A 24 42.48 -10.95 59.41
C GLU A 24 41.84 -11.63 58.19
N PHE A 25 40.55 -11.39 58.00
CA PHE A 25 39.78 -12.09 56.96
C PHE A 25 39.19 -11.12 55.95
N ILE A 26 39.21 -11.53 54.69
CA ILE A 26 38.40 -10.93 53.63
C ILE A 26 37.01 -11.56 53.69
N THR A 27 36.02 -10.81 54.14
CA THR A 27 34.60 -11.30 54.28
C THR A 27 33.75 -10.91 53.09
N CYS A 28 32.52 -11.45 53.01
CA CYS A 28 31.53 -11.08 52.00
C CYS A 28 31.25 -9.56 52.01
N GLU A 29 31.29 -8.93 53.17
CA GLU A 29 31.05 -7.50 53.36
C GLU A 29 32.17 -6.62 52.78
N HIS A 30 33.44 -7.09 52.79
CA HIS A 30 34.55 -6.41 52.11
C HIS A 30 34.35 -6.39 50.60
N LEU A 31 33.93 -7.53 50.03
CA LEU A 31 33.70 -7.65 48.61
C LEU A 31 32.42 -6.87 48.20
N LEU A 32 31.36 -6.90 49.02
CA LEU A 32 30.15 -6.11 48.80
C LEU A 32 30.45 -4.62 48.88
N PHE A 33 31.32 -4.15 49.79
CA PHE A 33 31.75 -2.77 49.87
C PHE A 33 32.54 -2.33 48.62
N ALA A 34 33.41 -3.20 48.08
CA ALA A 34 34.11 -2.93 46.82
C ALA A 34 33.12 -2.80 45.66
N LEU A 35 32.04 -3.62 45.61
CA LEU A 35 30.98 -3.52 44.60
C LEU A 35 30.19 -2.22 44.68
N VAL A 36 29.82 -1.80 45.90
CA VAL A 36 29.09 -0.55 46.11
C VAL A 36 29.89 0.65 45.56
N LYS A 37 31.19 0.64 45.74
CA LYS A 37 32.06 1.75 45.26
C LYS A 37 32.36 1.73 43.80
N LEU A 38 32.63 0.58 43.22
CA LEU A 38 33.30 0.43 41.94
C LEU A 38 32.41 -0.19 40.83
N SER A 39 31.40 -1.01 41.22
CA SER A 39 30.56 -1.71 40.24
C SER A 39 29.44 -0.82 39.77
N ASN A 40 29.34 -0.65 38.44
CA ASN A 40 28.18 -0.02 37.82
C ASN A 40 27.00 -0.95 37.81
N ASP A 41 27.21 -2.26 37.67
CA ASP A 41 26.16 -3.28 37.71
C ASP A 41 25.44 -3.26 39.06
N PHE A 42 26.18 -3.14 40.15
CA PHE A 42 25.58 -3.06 41.49
C PHE A 42 24.83 -1.77 41.72
N LYS A 43 25.31 -0.63 41.26
CA LYS A 43 24.61 0.68 41.33
C LYS A 43 23.31 0.65 40.60
N ASN A 44 23.32 0.15 39.36
CA ASN A 44 22.10 -0.01 38.55
C ASN A 44 21.09 -0.96 39.20
N LEU A 45 21.58 -2.06 39.82
CA LEU A 45 20.76 -3.01 40.53
C LEU A 45 20.04 -2.37 41.74
N LEU A 46 20.79 -1.59 42.54
CA LEU A 46 20.22 -0.90 43.69
C LEU A 46 19.16 0.14 43.30
N GLU A 47 19.34 0.82 42.15
CA GLU A 47 18.34 1.74 41.60
C GLU A 47 17.11 1.03 41.04
N GLU A 48 17.27 -0.14 40.42
CA GLU A 48 16.17 -0.83 39.74
C GLU A 48 15.28 -1.66 40.68
N ILE A 49 15.84 -2.33 41.64
CA ILE A 49 15.10 -3.24 42.56
C ILE A 49 15.26 -2.91 44.03
N GLY A 50 16.25 -2.13 44.39
CA GLY A 50 16.52 -1.67 45.76
C GLY A 50 15.77 -0.38 46.10
N ASP A 51 16.23 0.28 47.16
CA ASP A 51 15.71 1.58 47.60
C ASP A 51 16.44 2.79 47.00
N GLY A 52 17.47 2.55 46.17
CA GLY A 52 18.30 3.59 45.54
C GLY A 52 19.25 4.33 46.50
N ASP A 53 19.28 4.00 47.79
CA ASP A 53 20.13 4.69 48.79
C ASP A 53 21.57 4.11 48.82
N LEU A 54 22.34 4.46 47.81
CA LEU A 54 23.74 4.02 47.71
C LEU A 54 24.62 4.53 48.89
N GLN A 55 24.35 5.78 49.34
CA GLN A 55 25.11 6.35 50.44
C GLN A 55 24.79 5.70 51.79
N GLY A 56 23.50 5.44 52.06
CA GLY A 56 23.05 4.69 53.24
C GLY A 56 23.66 3.30 53.28
N PHE A 57 23.64 2.58 52.13
CA PHE A 57 24.20 1.26 51.96
C PHE A 57 25.72 1.25 52.25
N GLU A 58 26.46 2.19 51.66
CA GLU A 58 27.90 2.36 51.87
C GLU A 58 28.27 2.63 53.34
N ASN A 59 27.55 3.59 53.99
CA ASN A 59 27.80 3.97 55.36
C ASN A 59 27.52 2.80 56.35
N GLU A 60 26.46 2.04 56.09
CA GLU A 60 26.10 0.88 56.93
C GLU A 60 27.18 -0.22 56.87
N LEU A 61 27.65 -0.55 55.67
CA LEU A 61 28.77 -1.50 55.49
C LEU A 61 30.05 -1.00 56.15
N LYS A 62 30.41 0.28 55.98
CA LYS A 62 31.58 0.89 56.61
C LYS A 62 31.51 0.80 58.11
N ASN A 63 30.36 1.11 58.69
CA ASN A 63 30.16 1.02 60.14
C ASN A 63 30.25 -0.42 60.69
N TYR A 64 29.74 -1.40 59.91
CA TYR A 64 29.85 -2.80 60.26
C TYR A 64 31.29 -3.29 60.22
N LEU A 65 32.02 -2.99 59.11
CA LEU A 65 33.43 -3.39 58.95
C LEU A 65 34.31 -2.78 60.03
N ALA A 66 34.06 -1.57 60.50
CA ALA A 66 34.81 -0.88 61.55
C ALA A 66 34.56 -1.50 62.97
N LYS A 67 33.37 -2.08 63.21
CA LYS A 67 32.96 -2.55 64.56
C LYS A 67 33.16 -4.04 64.77
N ASN A 68 33.03 -4.86 63.74
CA ASN A 68 32.85 -6.32 63.89
C ASN A 68 33.98 -7.19 63.32
N ASN A 69 35.09 -6.59 62.93
CA ASN A 69 36.26 -7.34 62.46
C ASN A 69 37.42 -7.23 63.51
N GLU A 70 38.12 -8.33 63.74
CA GLU A 70 39.30 -8.32 64.59
C GLU A 70 40.44 -7.54 63.92
N ILE A 71 40.98 -6.55 64.65
CA ILE A 71 42.06 -5.70 64.20
C ILE A 71 43.37 -6.36 64.65
N LEU A 72 44.21 -6.75 63.72
CA LEU A 72 45.49 -7.35 63.99
C LEU A 72 46.54 -6.29 64.38
N LYS A 73 47.38 -6.62 65.36
CA LYS A 73 48.50 -5.76 65.80
C LYS A 73 49.73 -5.82 64.86
N LYS A 74 49.73 -6.72 63.90
CA LYS A 74 50.79 -6.92 62.90
C LYS A 74 50.22 -6.96 61.50
N GLU A 75 50.97 -6.44 60.54
CA GLU A 75 50.65 -6.56 59.13
C GLU A 75 50.79 -8.05 58.71
N ILE A 76 49.66 -8.69 58.46
CA ILE A 76 49.52 -10.02 57.90
C ILE A 76 48.69 -9.92 56.64
N GLU A 77 49.01 -10.68 55.59
CA GLU A 77 48.17 -10.75 54.41
C GLU A 77 46.82 -11.37 54.74
N PRO A 78 45.69 -10.70 54.46
CA PRO A 78 44.39 -11.21 54.77
C PRO A 78 44.01 -12.42 53.90
N VAL A 79 43.37 -13.41 54.53
CA VAL A 79 42.87 -14.63 53.86
C VAL A 79 41.35 -14.60 53.69
N PHE A 80 40.81 -15.34 52.74
CA PHE A 80 39.37 -15.40 52.56
C PHE A 80 38.68 -16.05 53.77
N SER A 81 37.56 -15.48 54.20
CA SER A 81 36.68 -16.11 55.17
C SER A 81 36.08 -17.40 54.58
N ILE A 82 35.80 -18.40 55.42
CA ILE A 82 35.23 -19.68 55.02
C ILE A 82 33.96 -19.51 54.19
N ILE A 83 33.13 -18.53 54.53
CA ILE A 83 31.85 -18.25 53.84
C ILE A 83 32.14 -17.70 52.44
N LEU A 84 33.04 -16.74 52.30
CA LEU A 84 33.36 -16.12 51.00
C LEU A 84 34.01 -17.15 50.07
N GLU A 85 34.97 -17.93 50.59
CA GLU A 85 35.65 -18.97 49.82
C GLU A 85 34.64 -20.02 49.29
N LYS A 86 33.72 -20.47 50.14
CA LYS A 86 32.63 -21.39 49.77
C LYS A 86 31.74 -20.83 48.66
N ILE A 87 31.40 -19.55 48.73
CA ILE A 87 30.58 -18.88 47.72
C ILE A 87 31.36 -18.79 46.41
N LEU A 88 32.57 -18.28 46.40
CA LEU A 88 33.40 -18.15 45.20
C LEU A 88 33.68 -19.52 44.53
N HIS A 89 33.96 -20.54 45.34
CA HIS A 89 34.14 -21.89 44.81
C HIS A 89 32.88 -22.45 44.13
N LYS A 90 31.70 -22.23 44.72
CA LYS A 90 30.42 -22.63 44.12
C LYS A 90 30.11 -21.87 42.82
N LEU A 91 30.42 -20.58 42.75
CA LEU A 91 30.19 -19.76 41.57
C LEU A 91 31.13 -20.18 40.42
N ASN A 92 32.41 -20.37 40.70
CA ASN A 92 33.39 -20.85 39.73
C ASN A 92 33.04 -22.23 39.17
N ALA A 93 32.62 -23.17 40.03
CA ALA A 93 32.18 -24.49 39.58
C ALA A 93 30.97 -24.49 38.64
N LYS A 94 30.19 -23.44 38.64
CA LYS A 94 28.99 -23.25 37.79
C LYS A 94 29.24 -22.31 36.61
N ASN A 95 30.44 -21.79 36.40
CA ASN A 95 30.73 -20.70 35.45
C ASN A 95 29.83 -19.45 35.64
N GLN A 96 29.42 -19.18 36.87
CA GLN A 96 28.59 -18.05 37.28
C GLN A 96 29.46 -17.02 38.00
N THR A 97 30.21 -16.21 37.29
CA THR A 97 31.22 -15.29 37.87
C THR A 97 30.79 -13.81 37.84
N ASN A 98 29.53 -13.54 37.54
CA ASN A 98 29.01 -12.16 37.47
C ASN A 98 28.63 -11.60 38.84
N VAL A 99 28.61 -10.27 38.95
CA VAL A 99 28.23 -9.54 40.16
C VAL A 99 26.84 -9.97 40.67
N ILE A 100 25.86 -10.14 39.79
CA ILE A 100 24.50 -10.54 40.19
C ILE A 100 24.47 -11.97 40.75
N ASP A 101 25.18 -12.90 40.15
CA ASP A 101 25.26 -14.28 40.66
C ASP A 101 25.84 -14.33 42.08
N PHE A 102 26.82 -13.47 42.36
CA PHE A 102 27.38 -13.31 43.71
C PHE A 102 26.33 -12.73 44.66
N ILE A 103 25.56 -11.71 44.29
CA ILE A 103 24.53 -11.13 45.14
C ILE A 103 23.41 -12.15 45.42
N ILE A 104 23.00 -12.94 44.41
CA ILE A 104 22.06 -14.07 44.62
C ILE A 104 22.60 -15.06 45.60
N ALA A 105 23.90 -15.37 45.55
CA ALA A 105 24.53 -16.27 46.51
C ALA A 105 24.53 -15.68 47.91
N LEU A 106 24.76 -14.39 48.07
CA LEU A 106 24.66 -13.68 49.36
C LEU A 106 23.25 -13.66 49.93
N CYS A 107 22.20 -13.50 49.08
CA CYS A 107 20.83 -13.59 49.51
C CYS A 107 20.41 -14.96 50.07
N LYS A 108 21.23 -16.00 49.90
CA LYS A 108 21.01 -17.34 50.45
C LYS A 108 21.83 -17.64 51.71
N GLU A 109 22.78 -16.79 52.04
CA GLU A 109 23.68 -17.03 53.16
C GLU A 109 23.25 -16.22 54.40
N GLU A 110 22.23 -16.70 55.12
CA GLU A 110 21.61 -16.03 56.28
C GLU A 110 22.61 -15.73 57.42
N LYS A 111 23.75 -16.41 57.43
CA LYS A 111 24.81 -16.23 58.46
C LYS A 111 25.70 -15.03 58.20
N ALA A 112 25.70 -14.51 56.96
CA ALA A 112 26.47 -13.32 56.60
C ALA A 112 25.67 -12.03 56.92
N TYR A 113 26.37 -11.02 57.40
CA TYR A 113 25.71 -9.71 57.62
C TYR A 113 25.24 -9.07 56.30
N SER A 114 25.95 -9.35 55.22
CA SER A 114 25.58 -8.98 53.89
C SER A 114 24.13 -9.38 53.51
N PHE A 115 23.64 -10.53 53.97
CA PHE A 115 22.26 -10.94 53.80
C PHE A 115 21.27 -9.93 54.40
N ASN A 116 21.52 -9.49 55.67
CA ASN A 116 20.65 -8.58 56.38
C ASN A 116 20.62 -7.18 55.73
N ILE A 117 21.77 -6.68 55.25
CA ILE A 117 21.86 -5.38 54.63
C ILE A 117 21.19 -5.39 53.23
N LEU A 118 21.36 -6.45 52.44
CA LEU A 118 20.68 -6.60 51.15
C LEU A 118 19.17 -6.60 51.33
N LYS A 119 18.65 -7.35 52.33
CA LYS A 119 17.26 -7.44 52.64
C LYS A 119 16.69 -6.09 53.11
N LYS A 120 17.44 -5.32 53.92
CA LYS A 120 17.06 -4.00 54.38
C LYS A 120 16.94 -3.04 53.22
N HIS A 121 17.79 -3.09 52.26
CA HIS A 121 17.75 -2.28 51.03
C HIS A 121 16.89 -2.90 49.90
N LEU A 122 15.93 -3.78 50.26
CA LEU A 122 14.94 -4.39 49.38
C LEU A 122 15.49 -5.31 48.29
N ILE A 123 16.74 -5.70 48.35
CA ILE A 123 17.37 -6.62 47.38
C ILE A 123 17.10 -8.07 47.86
N GLU A 124 16.19 -8.75 47.13
CA GLU A 124 15.74 -10.11 47.44
C GLU A 124 16.03 -11.06 46.25
N GLU A 125 16.24 -12.36 46.54
CA GLU A 125 16.56 -13.37 45.54
C GLU A 125 15.49 -13.46 44.43
N GLU A 126 14.22 -13.37 44.78
CA GLU A 126 13.10 -13.46 43.82
C GLU A 126 13.15 -12.32 42.83
N LYS A 127 13.32 -11.07 43.30
CA LYS A 127 13.41 -9.87 42.46
C LYS A 127 14.66 -9.92 41.56
N LEU A 128 15.78 -10.40 42.07
CA LEU A 128 17.01 -10.58 41.28
C LEU A 128 16.84 -11.59 40.14
N LYS A 129 16.16 -12.71 40.43
CA LYS A 129 15.86 -13.71 39.39
C LYS A 129 14.90 -13.18 38.33
N GLU A 130 13.91 -12.44 38.75
CA GLU A 130 12.96 -11.78 37.85
C GLU A 130 13.66 -10.74 36.97
N LEU A 131 14.58 -9.95 37.54
CA LEU A 131 15.39 -8.98 36.82
C LEU A 131 16.32 -9.64 35.80
N LEU A 132 16.98 -10.76 36.15
CA LEU A 132 17.77 -11.53 35.21
C LEU A 132 16.95 -12.11 34.07
N GLN A 133 15.78 -12.70 34.36
CA GLN A 133 14.85 -13.18 33.35
C GLN A 133 14.37 -12.05 32.44
N ASN A 134 14.13 -10.85 33.00
CA ASN A 134 13.76 -9.71 32.21
C ASN A 134 14.88 -9.18 31.33
N ALA A 135 16.12 -9.17 31.83
CA ALA A 135 17.30 -8.77 31.05
C ALA A 135 17.71 -9.81 30.00
N GLU A 136 17.44 -11.09 30.26
CA GLU A 136 17.74 -12.19 29.35
C GLU A 136 16.85 -12.18 28.09
N PHE A 137 15.67 -11.56 28.18
CA PHE A 137 14.67 -11.45 27.10
C PHE A 137 14.36 -10.00 26.70
N GLU A 138 15.29 -9.08 26.88
CA GLU A 138 15.09 -7.63 26.62
C GLU A 138 14.82 -7.36 25.12
N ASN A 139 15.57 -8.04 24.23
CA ASN A 139 15.40 -7.86 22.80
C ASN A 139 14.05 -8.42 22.31
N ILE A 140 13.62 -9.56 22.82
CA ILE A 140 12.31 -10.12 22.50
C ILE A 140 11.20 -9.16 22.94
N LYS A 141 11.25 -8.64 24.17
CA LYS A 141 10.23 -7.72 24.69
C LYS A 141 10.17 -6.40 23.91
N THR A 142 11.30 -5.91 23.44
CA THR A 142 11.42 -4.63 22.73
C THR A 142 11.01 -4.76 21.26
N HIS A 143 11.35 -5.89 20.62
CA HIS A 143 11.24 -6.03 19.17
C HIS A 143 10.25 -7.10 18.69
N THR A 144 9.50 -7.71 19.62
CA THR A 144 8.49 -8.70 19.25
C THR A 144 7.20 -8.52 20.05
N ILE A 145 6.11 -9.03 19.49
CA ILE A 145 4.78 -9.03 20.12
C ILE A 145 4.40 -10.50 20.35
N GLU A 146 4.09 -10.90 21.60
CA GLU A 146 3.62 -12.25 21.88
C GLU A 146 2.12 -12.38 21.60
N LEU A 147 1.77 -13.03 20.50
CA LEU A 147 0.40 -13.14 20.01
C LEU A 147 -0.49 -14.00 20.91
N VAL A 148 0.04 -15.09 21.52
CA VAL A 148 -0.76 -15.96 22.40
C VAL A 148 -1.17 -15.22 23.68
N GLU A 149 -0.30 -14.36 24.20
CA GLU A 149 -0.63 -13.50 25.36
C GLU A 149 -1.70 -12.47 25.01
N LEU A 150 -1.59 -11.84 23.81
CA LEU A 150 -2.63 -10.92 23.33
C LEU A 150 -3.97 -11.63 23.14
N ALA A 151 -3.95 -12.87 22.63
CA ALA A 151 -5.14 -13.69 22.48
C ALA A 151 -5.80 -13.97 23.85
N LYS A 152 -5.03 -14.33 24.87
CA LYS A 152 -5.51 -14.54 26.24
C LYS A 152 -6.12 -13.27 26.85
N LYS A 153 -5.59 -12.11 26.50
CA LYS A 153 -6.10 -10.79 26.93
C LYS A 153 -7.33 -10.33 26.11
N GLY A 154 -7.81 -11.12 25.15
CA GLY A 154 -8.95 -10.77 24.31
C GLY A 154 -8.70 -9.61 23.32
N LYS A 155 -7.43 -9.33 22.99
CA LYS A 155 -7.03 -8.23 22.11
C LYS A 155 -6.87 -8.64 20.64
N ILE A 156 -7.07 -9.93 20.33
CA ILE A 156 -7.02 -10.46 18.95
C ILE A 156 -8.46 -10.64 18.45
N ASP A 157 -8.65 -10.33 17.17
CA ASP A 157 -9.92 -10.52 16.50
C ASP A 157 -10.19 -12.01 16.19
N PRO A 158 -11.46 -12.46 16.26
CA PRO A 158 -11.78 -13.83 15.91
C PRO A 158 -11.51 -14.08 14.44
N VAL A 159 -10.77 -15.14 14.14
CA VAL A 159 -10.51 -15.59 12.76
C VAL A 159 -11.61 -16.52 12.32
N ILE A 160 -12.25 -16.16 11.21
CA ILE A 160 -13.40 -16.85 10.67
C ILE A 160 -13.01 -17.49 9.34
N GLY A 161 -13.42 -18.73 9.15
CA GLY A 161 -12.95 -19.52 8.02
C GLY A 161 -11.52 -20.00 8.20
N ARG A 162 -10.78 -20.16 7.09
CA ARG A 162 -9.33 -20.47 7.06
C ARG A 162 -8.94 -21.76 7.83
N LYS A 163 -9.89 -22.69 7.99
CA LYS A 163 -9.64 -23.95 8.73
C LYS A 163 -8.56 -24.80 8.06
N PHE A 164 -8.58 -24.85 6.74
CA PHE A 164 -7.62 -25.62 5.96
C PHE A 164 -6.20 -25.09 6.16
N GLU A 165 -6.00 -23.77 6.06
CA GLU A 165 -4.71 -23.14 6.24
C GLU A 165 -4.19 -23.32 7.67
N LEU A 166 -5.05 -23.18 8.70
CA LEU A 166 -4.70 -23.41 10.10
C LEU A 166 -4.28 -24.86 10.35
N GLU A 167 -5.04 -25.84 9.86
CA GLU A 167 -4.72 -27.26 9.97
C GLU A 167 -3.39 -27.56 9.26
N ARG A 168 -3.16 -26.94 8.09
CA ARG A 168 -1.94 -27.12 7.32
C ARG A 168 -0.71 -26.54 8.03
N ILE A 169 -0.83 -25.36 8.65
CA ILE A 169 0.23 -24.77 9.46
C ILE A 169 0.59 -25.71 10.63
N MET A 170 -0.40 -26.15 11.40
CA MET A 170 -0.18 -27.05 12.52
C MET A 170 0.46 -28.37 12.08
N GLN A 171 0.04 -28.91 10.94
CA GLN A 171 0.63 -30.12 10.37
C GLN A 171 2.11 -29.89 9.99
N ILE A 172 2.45 -28.76 9.37
CA ILE A 172 3.84 -28.46 9.00
C ILE A 172 4.69 -28.23 10.24
N LEU A 173 4.23 -27.46 11.22
CA LEU A 173 4.93 -27.26 12.50
C LEU A 173 5.19 -28.54 13.27
N SER A 174 4.40 -29.61 13.00
CA SER A 174 4.55 -30.93 13.63
C SER A 174 5.52 -31.85 12.90
N ARG A 175 6.07 -31.46 11.76
CA ARG A 175 7.01 -32.28 10.97
C ARG A 175 8.38 -32.31 11.63
N ARG A 176 9.12 -33.42 11.41
CA ARG A 176 10.51 -33.55 11.83
C ARG A 176 11.48 -32.68 11.00
N LYS A 177 11.19 -32.49 9.71
CA LYS A 177 11.99 -31.69 8.77
C LYS A 177 11.04 -30.82 7.96
N LYS A 178 11.50 -29.69 7.45
CA LYS A 178 10.69 -28.67 6.74
C LYS A 178 9.45 -28.27 7.57
N ASN A 179 9.70 -27.98 8.82
CA ASN A 179 8.70 -27.66 9.82
C ASN A 179 8.38 -26.16 9.93
N ASN A 180 8.87 -25.36 8.98
CA ASN A 180 8.60 -23.93 8.91
C ASN A 180 7.60 -23.67 7.79
N PRO A 181 6.35 -23.28 8.05
CA PRO A 181 5.40 -22.85 7.03
C PRO A 181 5.72 -21.46 6.53
N ILE A 182 5.46 -21.22 5.24
CA ILE A 182 5.44 -19.89 4.64
C ILE A 182 4.11 -19.68 3.94
N LEU A 183 3.37 -18.65 4.37
CA LEU A 183 2.12 -18.23 3.78
C LEU A 183 2.41 -17.34 2.57
N VAL A 184 1.91 -17.72 1.41
CA VAL A 184 2.10 -16.98 0.16
C VAL A 184 0.75 -16.60 -0.40
N GLY A 185 0.51 -15.31 -0.59
CA GLY A 185 -0.77 -14.81 -1.09
C GLY A 185 -0.71 -13.30 -1.29
N GLU A 186 -1.69 -12.74 -1.99
CA GLU A 186 -1.76 -11.32 -2.26
C GLU A 186 -1.90 -10.48 -0.97
N PRO A 187 -1.55 -9.18 -1.00
CA PRO A 187 -1.78 -8.30 0.14
C PRO A 187 -3.28 -8.26 0.50
N GLY A 188 -3.59 -8.21 1.80
CA GLY A 188 -4.99 -8.08 2.26
C GLY A 188 -5.83 -9.35 2.25
N VAL A 189 -5.32 -10.54 1.82
CA VAL A 189 -6.08 -11.80 1.86
C VAL A 189 -6.19 -12.41 3.25
N GLY A 190 -5.55 -11.83 4.27
CA GLY A 190 -5.65 -12.26 5.67
C GLY A 190 -4.54 -13.19 6.14
N LYS A 191 -3.32 -13.11 5.58
CA LYS A 191 -2.17 -13.94 6.01
C LYS A 191 -1.85 -13.80 7.50
N SER A 192 -1.72 -12.56 7.98
CA SER A 192 -1.41 -12.25 9.38
C SER A 192 -2.57 -12.68 10.30
N ALA A 193 -3.83 -12.49 9.87
CA ALA A 193 -5.02 -12.96 10.60
C ALA A 193 -5.02 -14.48 10.81
N ILE A 194 -4.52 -15.28 9.85
CA ILE A 194 -4.40 -16.73 10.02
C ILE A 194 -3.46 -17.07 11.19
N ILE A 195 -2.37 -16.34 11.37
CA ILE A 195 -1.44 -16.55 12.49
C ILE A 195 -2.03 -16.10 13.81
N GLU A 196 -2.78 -15.01 13.81
CA GLU A 196 -3.59 -14.58 14.95
C GLU A 196 -4.63 -15.65 15.35
N GLY A 197 -5.26 -16.28 14.35
CA GLY A 197 -6.14 -17.43 14.57
C GLY A 197 -5.45 -18.64 15.18
N LEU A 198 -4.22 -18.92 14.76
CA LEU A 198 -3.41 -19.97 15.38
C LEU A 198 -3.08 -19.62 16.83
N ALA A 199 -2.71 -18.37 17.12
CA ALA A 199 -2.45 -17.90 18.47
C ALA A 199 -3.69 -18.02 19.37
N LEU A 200 -4.86 -17.67 18.83
CA LEU A 200 -6.14 -17.80 19.51
C LEU A 200 -6.47 -19.28 19.83
N ALA A 201 -6.32 -20.18 18.83
CA ALA A 201 -6.53 -21.61 19.02
C ALA A 201 -5.60 -22.21 20.10
N ILE A 202 -4.35 -21.77 20.14
CA ILE A 202 -3.39 -22.17 21.17
C ILE A 202 -3.79 -21.61 22.53
N ALA A 203 -4.22 -20.33 22.61
CA ALA A 203 -4.59 -19.65 23.84
C ALA A 203 -5.77 -20.32 24.56
N ILE A 204 -6.79 -20.75 23.79
CA ILE A 204 -7.96 -21.45 24.33
C ILE A 204 -7.77 -22.99 24.42
N ALA A 205 -6.58 -23.46 24.04
CA ALA A 205 -6.21 -24.89 24.05
C ALA A 205 -7.22 -25.78 23.34
N GLU A 206 -7.69 -25.37 22.15
CA GLU A 206 -8.63 -26.13 21.33
C GLU A 206 -8.24 -27.62 21.20
N GLU A 207 -9.21 -28.52 21.17
CA GLU A 207 -8.97 -29.97 21.05
C GLU A 207 -8.18 -30.32 19.79
N LYS A 208 -8.36 -29.55 18.72
CA LYS A 208 -7.68 -29.73 17.44
C LYS A 208 -6.20 -29.36 17.45
N VAL A 209 -5.77 -28.59 18.45
CA VAL A 209 -4.35 -28.20 18.56
C VAL A 209 -3.54 -29.41 19.07
N PRO A 210 -2.50 -29.85 18.35
CA PRO A 210 -1.62 -30.94 18.76
C PRO A 210 -1.01 -30.69 20.15
N LYS A 211 -0.89 -31.74 20.97
CA LYS A 211 -0.40 -31.61 22.37
C LYS A 211 0.92 -30.84 22.51
N HIS A 212 1.83 -31.03 21.56
CA HIS A 212 3.14 -30.36 21.58
C HIS A 212 3.10 -28.87 21.15
N LEU A 213 1.96 -28.41 20.60
CA LEU A 213 1.76 -27.00 20.24
C LEU A 213 0.91 -26.22 21.27
N LYS A 214 0.20 -26.92 22.18
CA LYS A 214 -0.69 -26.27 23.17
C LYS A 214 0.03 -25.28 24.11
N ASN A 215 1.32 -25.50 24.36
CA ASN A 215 2.16 -24.62 25.20
C ASN A 215 3.12 -23.76 24.38
N SER A 216 2.90 -23.64 23.08
CA SER A 216 3.73 -22.79 22.22
C SER A 216 3.42 -21.31 22.41
N LYS A 217 4.45 -20.51 22.27
CA LYS A 217 4.37 -19.05 22.26
C LYS A 217 4.71 -18.56 20.84
N ILE A 218 3.92 -17.64 20.31
CA ILE A 218 4.15 -17.07 18.98
C ILE A 218 4.59 -15.63 19.14
N TYR A 219 5.83 -15.36 18.71
CA TYR A 219 6.44 -14.04 18.74
C TYR A 219 6.43 -13.44 17.33
N SER A 220 5.61 -12.40 17.14
CA SER A 220 5.57 -11.63 15.89
C SER A 220 6.69 -10.60 15.90
N LEU A 221 7.58 -10.65 14.90
CA LEU A 221 8.71 -9.74 14.78
C LEU A 221 8.24 -8.36 14.31
N ASP A 222 8.60 -7.32 15.06
CA ASP A 222 8.34 -5.93 14.68
C ASP A 222 9.53 -5.37 13.89
N MET A 223 9.39 -5.38 12.57
CA MET A 223 10.42 -4.90 11.65
C MET A 223 10.72 -3.41 11.82
N ALA A 224 9.70 -2.60 12.14
CA ALA A 224 9.86 -1.16 12.32
C ALA A 224 10.73 -0.84 13.54
N SER A 225 10.49 -1.54 14.67
CA SER A 225 11.28 -1.37 15.89
C SER A 225 12.73 -1.85 15.71
N LEU A 226 12.94 -2.90 14.92
CA LEU A 226 14.28 -3.41 14.61
C LEU A 226 15.13 -2.43 13.80
N LEU A 227 14.53 -1.73 12.87
CA LEU A 227 15.17 -0.74 12.00
C LEU A 227 15.35 0.60 12.69
N SER A 228 14.52 0.91 13.68
CA SER A 228 14.57 2.19 14.41
C SER A 228 15.92 2.38 15.12
N GLY A 229 16.57 3.54 14.88
CA GLY A 229 17.82 3.90 15.52
C GLY A 229 19.07 3.14 15.02
N THR A 230 18.94 2.28 14.01
CA THR A 230 20.09 1.64 13.37
C THR A 230 20.72 2.58 12.34
N LYS A 231 21.97 2.98 12.53
CA LYS A 231 22.73 3.77 11.54
C LYS A 231 23.43 2.87 10.51
N TYR A 232 23.72 1.65 10.90
CA TYR A 232 24.46 0.69 10.08
C TYR A 232 23.71 -0.65 10.01
N ARG A 233 23.83 -1.33 8.89
CA ARG A 233 23.28 -2.68 8.66
C ARG A 233 23.69 -3.70 9.71
N GLY A 234 24.93 -3.59 10.21
CA GLY A 234 25.48 -4.49 11.26
C GLY A 234 24.72 -4.41 12.58
N ASP A 235 24.11 -3.28 12.91
CA ASP A 235 23.32 -3.12 14.14
C ASP A 235 22.03 -3.95 14.05
N PHE A 236 21.35 -3.93 12.90
CA PHE A 236 20.17 -4.74 12.63
C PHE A 236 20.50 -6.25 12.69
N GLU A 237 21.61 -6.67 12.04
CA GLU A 237 22.05 -8.05 12.03
C GLU A 237 22.36 -8.55 13.46
N LYS A 238 22.97 -7.72 14.28
CA LYS A 238 23.25 -8.02 15.69
C LYS A 238 21.96 -8.20 16.49
N ARG A 239 21.01 -7.25 16.38
CA ARG A 239 19.71 -7.32 17.09
C ARG A 239 18.95 -8.59 16.72
N LEU A 240 18.83 -8.89 15.42
CA LEU A 240 18.14 -10.10 14.95
C LEU A 240 18.82 -11.37 15.50
N LYS A 241 20.16 -11.42 15.50
CA LYS A 241 20.92 -12.54 16.06
C LYS A 241 20.68 -12.71 17.55
N ASP A 242 20.60 -11.62 18.30
CA ASP A 242 20.35 -11.64 19.73
C ASP A 242 18.91 -12.11 20.02
N ILE A 243 17.91 -11.66 19.27
CA ILE A 243 16.52 -12.16 19.35
C ILE A 243 16.46 -13.67 19.08
N ILE A 244 17.16 -14.15 18.05
CA ILE A 244 17.19 -15.58 17.71
C ILE A 244 17.76 -16.39 18.89
N LYS A 245 18.86 -15.94 19.49
CA LYS A 245 19.47 -16.59 20.66
C LYS A 245 18.55 -16.59 21.88
N GLU A 246 17.87 -15.48 22.13
CA GLU A 246 16.89 -15.39 23.22
C GLU A 246 15.73 -16.36 23.00
N LEU A 247 15.21 -16.46 21.74
CA LEU A 247 14.14 -17.39 21.39
C LEU A 247 14.54 -18.85 21.53
N GLU A 248 15.81 -19.19 21.26
CA GLU A 248 16.35 -20.56 21.45
C GLU A 248 16.26 -21.04 22.92
N ASN A 249 16.30 -20.11 23.88
CA ASN A 249 16.14 -20.37 25.31
C ASN A 249 14.68 -20.52 25.75
N ILE A 250 13.71 -20.15 24.91
CA ILE A 250 12.29 -20.26 25.24
C ILE A 250 11.72 -21.57 24.70
N PRO A 251 11.23 -22.48 25.57
CA PRO A 251 10.63 -23.73 25.12
C PRO A 251 9.42 -23.51 24.21
N ASN A 252 9.38 -24.20 23.06
CA ASN A 252 8.30 -24.14 22.09
C ASN A 252 8.02 -22.74 21.52
N ALA A 253 9.03 -21.88 21.43
CA ALA A 253 8.91 -20.59 20.77
C ALA A 253 8.73 -20.77 19.26
N ILE A 254 7.83 -19.98 18.69
CA ILE A 254 7.60 -19.87 17.26
C ILE A 254 7.79 -18.41 16.88
N LEU A 255 8.70 -18.14 15.95
CA LEU A 255 8.92 -16.81 15.40
C LEU A 255 8.02 -16.60 14.19
N PHE A 256 7.19 -15.58 14.22
CA PHE A 256 6.42 -15.13 13.06
C PHE A 256 7.08 -13.89 12.43
N ILE A 257 7.31 -13.95 11.14
CA ILE A 257 7.90 -12.85 10.36
C ILE A 257 6.92 -12.51 9.23
N ASP A 258 6.25 -11.39 9.38
CA ASP A 258 5.48 -10.84 8.27
C ASP A 258 6.42 -10.19 7.25
N GLU A 259 6.05 -10.21 5.98
CA GLU A 259 6.90 -9.74 4.89
C GLU A 259 8.34 -10.28 4.95
N ILE A 260 8.49 -11.60 5.18
CA ILE A 260 9.79 -12.27 5.39
C ILE A 260 10.80 -12.02 4.24
N HIS A 261 10.32 -11.64 3.07
CA HIS A 261 11.15 -11.25 1.93
C HIS A 261 12.03 -10.03 2.22
N THR A 262 11.60 -9.13 3.10
CA THR A 262 12.37 -7.95 3.51
C THR A 262 13.68 -8.33 4.20
N ILE A 263 13.69 -9.44 4.94
CA ILE A 263 14.90 -9.98 5.60
C ILE A 263 15.76 -10.75 4.59
N VAL A 264 15.15 -11.40 3.60
CA VAL A 264 15.84 -12.28 2.65
C VAL A 264 16.39 -11.52 1.45
N GLY A 265 15.73 -10.44 1.03
CA GLY A 265 16.00 -9.72 -0.22
C GLY A 265 16.93 -8.51 -0.11
N THR A 266 17.31 -8.03 1.06
CA THR A 266 18.09 -6.81 1.25
C THR A 266 19.59 -6.93 0.86
N GLY A 267 19.91 -7.70 -0.19
CA GLY A 267 21.29 -7.98 -0.64
C GLY A 267 21.59 -7.68 -2.11
N ALA A 268 20.73 -7.00 -2.85
CA ALA A 268 20.83 -6.86 -4.31
C ALA A 268 21.52 -5.57 -4.82
N SER A 269 22.38 -4.93 -4.05
CA SER A 269 23.34 -3.94 -4.57
C SER A 269 24.74 -4.54 -4.63
N ASN A 270 25.33 -4.51 -5.76
CA ASN A 270 26.43 -5.22 -6.40
C ASN A 270 27.76 -5.50 -5.68
N GLU A 271 27.96 -5.34 -4.37
CA GLU A 271 29.32 -5.54 -3.80
C GLU A 271 29.44 -6.19 -2.41
N SER A 272 28.37 -6.60 -1.73
CA SER A 272 28.52 -7.31 -0.46
C SER A 272 27.44 -8.35 -0.22
N HIS A 273 27.71 -9.59 -0.63
CA HIS A 273 26.86 -10.78 -0.45
C HIS A 273 26.86 -11.32 1.00
N ALA A 274 26.50 -10.54 1.99
CA ALA A 274 26.12 -11.08 3.29
C ALA A 274 24.59 -11.10 3.38
N ASP A 275 24.03 -12.13 2.79
CA ASP A 275 22.60 -12.44 2.77
C ASP A 275 22.12 -12.61 4.22
N MET A 276 21.19 -11.75 4.70
CA MET A 276 20.62 -11.88 6.06
C MET A 276 19.94 -13.25 6.26
N SER A 277 19.60 -13.92 5.16
CA SER A 277 19.19 -15.32 5.18
C SER A 277 20.20 -16.23 5.85
N ASN A 278 21.50 -15.86 5.88
CA ASN A 278 22.55 -16.64 6.55
C ASN A 278 22.44 -16.61 8.08
N LEU A 279 21.76 -15.61 8.66
CA LEU A 279 21.50 -15.54 10.11
C LEU A 279 20.40 -16.52 10.53
N LEU A 280 19.34 -16.65 9.74
CA LEU A 280 18.24 -17.57 10.01
C LEU A 280 18.60 -19.03 9.68
N LYS A 281 19.46 -19.25 8.67
CA LYS A 281 19.81 -20.60 8.19
C LYS A 281 20.30 -21.58 9.28
N PRO A 282 21.20 -21.21 10.21
CA PRO A 282 21.65 -22.12 11.26
C PRO A 282 20.49 -22.52 12.18
N ALA A 283 19.76 -21.57 12.73
CA ALA A 283 18.66 -21.80 13.67
C ALA A 283 17.52 -22.66 13.07
N LEU A 284 17.17 -22.39 11.81
CA LEU A 284 16.16 -23.16 11.07
C LEU A 284 16.68 -24.57 10.70
N SER A 285 18.01 -24.75 10.51
CA SER A 285 18.59 -26.02 10.11
C SER A 285 18.70 -27.00 11.28
N ASN A 286 19.08 -26.48 12.44
CA ASN A 286 19.24 -27.26 13.66
C ASN A 286 17.89 -27.54 14.33
N GLY A 287 16.81 -26.88 13.86
CA GLY A 287 15.50 -27.00 14.44
C GLY A 287 15.38 -26.40 15.84
N SER A 288 16.32 -25.54 16.23
CA SER A 288 16.30 -24.83 17.52
C SER A 288 15.15 -23.86 17.63
N ILE A 289 14.73 -23.26 16.48
CA ILE A 289 13.58 -22.37 16.39
C ILE A 289 12.66 -22.84 15.27
N LYS A 290 11.34 -22.72 15.50
CA LYS A 290 10.32 -22.82 14.46
C LYS A 290 9.98 -21.41 13.95
N CYS A 291 9.85 -21.27 12.64
CA CYS A 291 9.55 -19.99 12.02
C CYS A 291 8.32 -20.10 11.10
N ILE A 292 7.46 -19.12 11.15
CA ILE A 292 6.36 -18.93 10.21
C ILE A 292 6.65 -17.66 9.41
N GLY A 293 6.66 -17.73 8.09
CA GLY A 293 6.82 -16.56 7.23
C GLY A 293 5.52 -16.21 6.53
N ALA A 294 5.34 -14.93 6.18
CA ALA A 294 4.31 -14.48 5.25
C ALA A 294 4.94 -13.62 4.16
N THR A 295 4.45 -13.74 2.92
CA THR A 295 4.95 -12.96 1.77
C THR A 295 3.93 -12.96 0.64
N THR A 296 4.16 -12.17 -0.42
CA THR A 296 3.35 -12.19 -1.65
C THR A 296 3.88 -13.21 -2.66
N PHE A 297 3.09 -13.52 -3.71
CA PHE A 297 3.51 -14.44 -4.78
C PHE A 297 4.72 -13.91 -5.55
N ILE A 298 4.73 -12.62 -5.86
CA ILE A 298 5.81 -11.97 -6.61
C ILE A 298 7.12 -12.03 -5.82
N GLU A 299 7.08 -11.67 -4.55
CA GLU A 299 8.26 -11.64 -3.69
C GLU A 299 8.75 -13.04 -3.33
N TYR A 300 7.85 -14.01 -3.15
CA TYR A 300 8.23 -15.40 -3.00
C TYR A 300 9.05 -15.90 -4.20
N LYS A 301 8.56 -15.62 -5.41
CA LYS A 301 9.26 -15.98 -6.66
C LYS A 301 10.62 -15.30 -6.77
N ASN A 302 10.70 -14.02 -6.38
CA ASN A 302 11.94 -13.24 -6.50
C ASN A 302 13.00 -13.59 -5.46
N THR A 303 12.60 -14.03 -4.26
CA THR A 303 13.50 -14.29 -3.13
C THR A 303 13.68 -15.78 -2.86
N PHE A 304 12.60 -16.51 -2.56
CA PHE A 304 12.66 -17.90 -2.12
C PHE A 304 12.95 -18.89 -3.24
N ASP A 305 12.35 -18.72 -4.42
CA ASP A 305 12.60 -19.62 -5.56
C ASP A 305 14.03 -19.48 -6.08
N LYS A 306 14.62 -18.31 -5.98
CA LYS A 306 16.03 -18.07 -6.32
C LYS A 306 16.99 -18.62 -5.26
N ASN A 307 16.59 -18.65 -3.98
CA ASN A 307 17.38 -19.15 -2.88
C ASN A 307 17.01 -20.58 -2.48
N LYS A 308 17.54 -21.57 -3.22
CA LYS A 308 17.28 -23.00 -2.98
C LYS A 308 17.58 -23.49 -1.56
N ALA A 309 18.43 -22.80 -0.81
CA ALA A 309 18.79 -23.16 0.56
C ALA A 309 17.65 -22.84 1.54
N LEU A 310 16.93 -21.74 1.34
CA LEU A 310 15.77 -21.36 2.14
C LEU A 310 14.52 -22.13 1.71
N SER A 311 14.25 -22.24 0.41
CA SER A 311 13.06 -22.94 -0.10
C SER A 311 12.99 -24.41 0.34
N ARG A 312 14.14 -25.04 0.61
CA ARG A 312 14.20 -26.40 1.17
C ARG A 312 13.82 -26.48 2.65
N ARG A 313 13.79 -25.37 3.39
CA ARG A 313 13.48 -25.33 4.83
C ARG A 313 12.07 -24.86 5.13
N PHE A 314 11.48 -24.12 4.20
CA PHE A 314 10.10 -23.68 4.29
C PHE A 314 9.16 -24.59 3.50
N ALA A 315 7.94 -24.77 4.00
CA ALA A 315 6.86 -25.44 3.29
C ALA A 315 5.81 -24.39 2.91
N LYS A 316 5.62 -24.21 1.61
CA LYS A 316 4.69 -23.23 1.04
C LYS A 316 3.25 -23.61 1.34
N ILE A 317 2.46 -22.62 1.72
CA ILE A 317 1.00 -22.67 1.85
C ILE A 317 0.46 -21.50 1.03
N ASP A 318 -0.30 -21.78 -0.01
CA ASP A 318 -0.96 -20.75 -0.80
C ASP A 318 -2.20 -20.26 -0.04
N VAL A 319 -2.35 -18.93 0.03
CA VAL A 319 -3.48 -18.25 0.68
C VAL A 319 -4.19 -17.46 -0.40
N ASP A 320 -5.26 -18.03 -0.90
CA ASP A 320 -6.07 -17.43 -1.95
C ASP A 320 -7.05 -16.39 -1.37
N GLU A 321 -7.50 -15.48 -2.23
CA GLU A 321 -8.58 -14.55 -1.93
C GLU A 321 -9.85 -15.33 -1.54
N PRO A 322 -10.51 -15.01 -0.42
CA PRO A 322 -11.73 -15.70 -0.03
C PRO A 322 -12.86 -15.44 -1.03
N SER A 323 -13.72 -16.42 -1.19
CA SER A 323 -14.96 -16.24 -1.94
C SER A 323 -15.87 -15.19 -1.30
N GLU A 324 -16.81 -14.62 -2.05
CA GLU A 324 -17.76 -13.64 -1.52
C GLU A 324 -18.55 -14.17 -0.32
N ASN A 325 -18.88 -15.45 -0.30
CA ASN A 325 -19.59 -16.09 0.82
C ASN A 325 -18.68 -16.21 2.06
N GLU A 326 -17.43 -16.60 1.89
CA GLU A 326 -16.46 -16.65 3.00
C GLU A 326 -16.18 -15.26 3.53
N CYS A 327 -16.01 -14.28 2.65
CA CYS A 327 -15.83 -12.88 3.03
C CYS A 327 -17.06 -12.37 3.82
N PHE A 328 -18.27 -12.73 3.43
CA PHE A 328 -19.47 -12.36 4.17
C PHE A 328 -19.46 -12.92 5.60
N LEU A 329 -19.06 -14.17 5.79
CA LEU A 329 -18.92 -14.76 7.12
C LEU A 329 -17.86 -14.05 7.96
N ILE A 330 -16.73 -13.66 7.35
CA ILE A 330 -15.68 -12.88 8.00
C ILE A 330 -16.25 -11.53 8.47
N LEU A 331 -16.90 -10.78 7.58
CA LEU A 331 -17.50 -9.49 7.93
C LEU A 331 -18.58 -9.63 9.00
N GLN A 332 -19.39 -10.68 8.94
CA GLN A 332 -20.43 -10.95 9.95
C GLN A 332 -19.81 -11.17 11.35
N GLY A 333 -18.70 -11.86 11.42
CA GLY A 333 -18.00 -12.08 12.69
C GLY A 333 -17.31 -10.83 13.23
N LEU A 334 -16.85 -9.94 12.36
CA LEU A 334 -16.25 -8.66 12.74
C LEU A 334 -17.27 -7.54 12.99
N LYS A 335 -18.51 -7.72 12.52
CA LYS A 335 -19.61 -6.74 12.55
C LYS A 335 -19.75 -6.04 13.91
N SER A 336 -19.84 -6.81 14.99
CA SER A 336 -20.07 -6.27 16.33
C SER A 336 -18.94 -5.34 16.80
N LYS A 337 -17.71 -5.60 16.38
CA LYS A 337 -16.55 -4.77 16.73
C LYS A 337 -16.60 -3.42 16.01
N TYR A 338 -16.84 -3.42 14.69
CA TYR A 338 -16.99 -2.19 13.91
C TYR A 338 -18.24 -1.39 14.34
N GLU A 339 -19.37 -2.06 14.61
CA GLU A 339 -20.58 -1.39 15.13
C GLU A 339 -20.34 -0.69 16.47
N ASN A 340 -19.57 -1.32 17.35
CA ASN A 340 -19.27 -0.74 18.68
C ASN A 340 -18.24 0.39 18.58
N PHE A 341 -17.22 0.24 17.73
CA PHE A 341 -16.16 1.23 17.53
C PHE A 341 -16.71 2.51 16.91
N HIS A 342 -17.44 2.40 15.80
CA HIS A 342 -17.97 3.55 15.07
C HIS A 342 -19.37 4.01 15.54
N LYS A 343 -20.01 3.30 16.49
CA LYS A 343 -21.37 3.58 16.99
C LYS A 343 -22.42 3.58 15.86
N ILE A 344 -22.29 2.67 14.91
CA ILE A 344 -23.20 2.49 13.77
C ILE A 344 -23.94 1.14 13.89
N LYS A 345 -24.94 0.93 13.01
CA LYS A 345 -25.58 -0.39 12.81
C LYS A 345 -25.44 -0.79 11.35
N LEU A 346 -24.90 -1.98 11.13
CA LEU A 346 -24.68 -2.59 9.82
C LEU A 346 -25.73 -3.69 9.61
N SER A 347 -26.50 -3.63 8.53
CA SER A 347 -27.36 -4.75 8.13
C SER A 347 -26.54 -5.76 7.32
N ASP A 348 -27.03 -6.99 7.22
CA ASP A 348 -26.39 -8.02 6.41
C ASP A 348 -26.41 -7.65 4.91
N GLU A 349 -27.42 -6.88 4.49
CA GLU A 349 -27.49 -6.32 3.12
C GLU A 349 -26.33 -5.35 2.85
N ILE A 350 -25.95 -4.51 3.82
CA ILE A 350 -24.81 -3.59 3.68
C ILE A 350 -23.50 -4.37 3.63
N LEU A 351 -23.35 -5.44 4.43
CA LEU A 351 -22.16 -6.29 4.37
C LEU A 351 -22.02 -6.97 2.99
N GLN A 352 -23.11 -7.49 2.45
CA GLN A 352 -23.11 -8.09 1.11
C GLN A 352 -22.83 -7.05 0.02
N ALA A 353 -23.42 -5.87 0.16
CA ALA A 353 -23.18 -4.76 -0.78
C ALA A 353 -21.72 -4.29 -0.71
N SER A 354 -21.13 -4.18 0.48
CA SER A 354 -19.73 -3.78 0.62
C SER A 354 -18.77 -4.74 -0.09
N ILE A 355 -19.01 -6.07 -0.01
CA ILE A 355 -18.22 -7.08 -0.70
C ILE A 355 -18.32 -6.91 -2.22
N LYS A 356 -19.56 -6.81 -2.74
CA LYS A 356 -19.78 -6.66 -4.18
C LYS A 356 -19.17 -5.36 -4.73
N LEU A 357 -19.37 -4.26 -4.02
CA LEU A 357 -18.85 -2.96 -4.40
C LEU A 357 -17.32 -2.92 -4.28
N ALA A 358 -16.73 -3.44 -3.20
CA ALA A 358 -15.29 -3.53 -3.07
C ALA A 358 -14.66 -4.33 -4.22
N LYS A 359 -15.20 -5.51 -4.52
CA LYS A 359 -14.71 -6.36 -5.61
C LYS A 359 -14.88 -5.72 -7.00
N GLN A 360 -15.94 -4.92 -7.18
CA GLN A 360 -16.22 -4.26 -8.44
C GLN A 360 -15.41 -3.00 -8.67
N PHE A 361 -14.99 -2.30 -7.60
CA PHE A 361 -14.45 -0.94 -7.71
C PHE A 361 -13.06 -0.77 -7.07
N LEU A 362 -12.66 -1.61 -6.12
CA LEU A 362 -11.37 -1.56 -5.45
C LEU A 362 -10.43 -2.65 -5.98
N HIS A 363 -10.07 -2.54 -7.27
CA HIS A 363 -9.29 -3.58 -7.97
C HIS A 363 -7.84 -3.75 -7.47
N ASP A 364 -7.30 -2.73 -6.81
CA ASP A 364 -5.93 -2.75 -6.25
C ASP A 364 -5.84 -3.47 -4.90
N LYS A 365 -6.99 -3.85 -4.33
CA LYS A 365 -7.10 -4.50 -3.04
C LYS A 365 -7.91 -5.79 -3.13
N PHE A 366 -7.52 -6.78 -2.35
CA PHE A 366 -8.17 -8.09 -2.31
C PHE A 366 -9.13 -8.21 -1.13
N LEU A 367 -10.13 -9.09 -1.26
CA LEU A 367 -11.00 -9.47 -0.15
C LEU A 367 -10.18 -10.29 0.88
N PRO A 368 -10.49 -10.16 2.18
CA PRO A 368 -11.56 -9.39 2.79
C PRO A 368 -11.19 -7.92 3.07
N ASP A 369 -9.91 -7.55 2.95
CA ASP A 369 -9.37 -6.25 3.36
C ASP A 369 -10.06 -5.09 2.66
N SER A 370 -10.28 -5.19 1.34
CA SER A 370 -10.98 -4.15 0.57
C SER A 370 -12.40 -3.88 1.06
N ALA A 371 -13.13 -4.92 1.48
CA ALA A 371 -14.48 -4.77 2.02
C ALA A 371 -14.48 -4.27 3.46
N ILE A 372 -13.48 -4.67 4.26
CA ILE A 372 -13.25 -4.17 5.61
C ILE A 372 -12.93 -2.68 5.58
N ASP A 373 -11.99 -2.26 4.72
CA ASP A 373 -11.61 -0.86 4.54
C ASP A 373 -12.82 0.01 4.16
N LEU A 374 -13.69 -0.50 3.27
CA LEU A 374 -14.89 0.23 2.87
C LEU A 374 -15.86 0.42 4.04
N ILE A 375 -16.01 -0.58 4.90
CA ILE A 375 -16.85 -0.51 6.12
C ILE A 375 -16.23 0.44 7.15
N ASP A 376 -14.92 0.38 7.32
CA ASP A 376 -14.19 1.21 8.28
C ASP A 376 -14.23 2.68 7.88
N GLU A 377 -13.96 3.00 6.61
CA GLU A 377 -14.07 4.35 6.04
C GLU A 377 -15.51 4.90 6.14
N LEU A 378 -16.50 4.03 5.86
CA LEU A 378 -17.91 4.35 6.05
C LEU A 378 -18.19 4.73 7.51
N GLY A 379 -17.73 3.92 8.46
CA GLY A 379 -17.87 4.18 9.89
C GLY A 379 -17.20 5.48 10.32
N ALA A 380 -15.97 5.72 9.85
CA ALA A 380 -15.22 6.93 10.12
C ALA A 380 -15.92 8.19 9.59
N SER A 381 -16.52 8.11 8.40
CA SER A 381 -17.27 9.24 7.81
C SER A 381 -18.44 9.68 8.69
N PHE A 382 -19.09 8.74 9.40
CA PHE A 382 -20.18 9.06 10.32
C PHE A 382 -19.71 9.58 11.68
N ALA A 383 -18.51 9.22 12.11
CA ALA A 383 -17.92 9.75 13.34
C ALA A 383 -17.65 11.27 13.24
N LEU A 384 -17.41 11.78 12.04
CA LEU A 384 -17.25 13.23 11.77
C LEU A 384 -18.59 14.01 11.81
N GLU A 385 -19.72 13.32 11.65
CA GLU A 385 -21.05 13.93 11.75
C GLU A 385 -21.56 13.89 13.19
N ASP A 386 -21.27 14.84 14.01
CA ASP A 386 -21.54 14.96 15.48
C ASP A 386 -23.03 14.72 15.90
N LYS A 387 -23.66 13.64 15.46
CA LYS A 387 -25.06 13.27 15.74
C LYS A 387 -25.12 12.19 16.82
N LYS A 388 -25.80 12.53 17.93
CA LYS A 388 -26.03 11.61 19.05
C LYS A 388 -26.91 10.42 18.63
N GLY A 389 -26.40 9.19 18.79
CA GLY A 389 -27.16 7.94 18.63
C GLY A 389 -26.55 6.98 17.58
N LYS A 390 -26.88 5.66 17.69
CA LYS A 390 -26.46 4.66 16.68
C LYS A 390 -27.20 4.90 15.37
N LYS A 391 -26.45 5.23 14.32
CA LYS A 391 -27.01 5.50 12.98
C LYS A 391 -27.16 4.21 12.17
N ILE A 392 -28.33 4.04 11.54
CA ILE A 392 -28.57 2.92 10.64
C ILE A 392 -28.01 3.31 9.27
N ILE A 393 -27.09 2.50 8.76
CA ILE A 393 -26.44 2.69 7.48
C ILE A 393 -27.38 2.30 6.33
N LYS A 394 -27.44 3.14 5.29
CA LYS A 394 -28.18 2.88 4.03
C LYS A 394 -27.19 2.58 2.90
N LEU A 395 -27.67 1.89 1.87
CA LEU A 395 -26.86 1.57 0.69
C LEU A 395 -26.26 2.84 0.05
N LYS A 396 -27.02 3.93 0.00
CA LYS A 396 -26.53 5.21 -0.52
C LYS A 396 -25.34 5.79 0.25
N ASP A 397 -25.26 5.55 1.55
CA ASP A 397 -24.14 6.01 2.38
C ASP A 397 -22.86 5.24 2.01
N LEU A 398 -23.00 3.93 1.77
CA LEU A 398 -21.92 3.07 1.32
C LEU A 398 -21.40 3.46 -0.07
N GLU A 399 -22.33 3.74 -1.00
CA GLU A 399 -22.00 4.21 -2.36
C GLU A 399 -21.27 5.55 -2.34
N ASN A 400 -21.73 6.50 -1.52
CA ASN A 400 -21.07 7.80 -1.35
C ASN A 400 -19.65 7.67 -0.78
N THR A 401 -19.45 6.76 0.17
CA THR A 401 -18.13 6.50 0.73
C THR A 401 -17.20 5.91 -0.32
N LEU A 402 -17.67 4.92 -1.07
CA LEU A 402 -16.91 4.34 -2.16
C LEU A 402 -16.55 5.37 -3.23
N ALA A 403 -17.49 6.27 -3.58
CA ALA A 403 -17.25 7.34 -4.54
C ALA A 403 -16.13 8.30 -4.08
N ARG A 404 -16.02 8.56 -2.77
CA ARG A 404 -14.90 9.33 -2.20
C ARG A 404 -13.59 8.57 -2.28
N MET A 405 -13.57 7.28 -1.91
CA MET A 405 -12.38 6.43 -1.96
C MET A 405 -11.82 6.29 -3.38
N THR A 406 -12.69 6.19 -4.38
CA THR A 406 -12.31 6.03 -5.80
C THR A 406 -12.15 7.35 -6.55
N HIS A 407 -12.25 8.50 -5.88
CA HIS A 407 -12.27 9.84 -6.48
C HIS A 407 -13.29 10.02 -7.60
N SER A 408 -14.36 9.21 -7.61
CA SER A 408 -15.40 9.20 -8.64
C SER A 408 -16.71 9.76 -8.08
N HIS A 409 -16.69 11.02 -7.72
CA HIS A 409 -17.74 11.72 -6.94
C HIS A 409 -19.18 11.66 -7.49
N LYS A 410 -19.42 11.17 -8.71
CA LYS A 410 -20.75 11.24 -9.32
C LYS A 410 -21.27 9.97 -10.02
N ILE A 411 -20.50 8.87 -10.02
CA ILE A 411 -20.92 7.65 -10.74
C ILE A 411 -22.07 6.92 -10.02
N TYR A 412 -22.23 7.16 -8.73
CA TYR A 412 -23.17 6.44 -7.84
C TYR A 412 -24.40 7.23 -7.45
N GLU A 413 -24.52 8.48 -7.85
CA GLU A 413 -25.80 9.14 -7.69
C GLU A 413 -26.85 8.35 -8.47
N SER A 414 -27.98 8.08 -7.82
CA SER A 414 -29.18 7.37 -8.29
C SER A 414 -29.75 7.78 -9.66
N ASP A 415 -28.99 8.51 -10.45
CA ASP A 415 -29.35 9.15 -11.70
C ASP A 415 -28.59 8.66 -12.94
N GLN A 416 -27.78 7.55 -12.86
CA GLN A 416 -27.18 6.99 -14.08
C GLN A 416 -28.22 6.75 -15.18
N GLY A 417 -29.42 6.29 -14.81
CA GLY A 417 -30.53 6.15 -15.73
C GLY A 417 -30.97 7.47 -16.37
N LYS A 418 -30.94 8.57 -15.61
CA LYS A 418 -31.30 9.91 -16.13
C LYS A 418 -30.20 10.50 -17.01
N ILE A 419 -28.94 10.35 -16.61
CA ILE A 419 -27.77 10.77 -17.39
C ILE A 419 -27.77 10.05 -18.74
N LEU A 420 -27.90 8.73 -18.74
CA LEU A 420 -27.94 7.93 -19.97
C LEU A 420 -29.20 8.21 -20.83
N LYS A 421 -30.34 8.56 -20.20
CA LYS A 421 -31.54 8.95 -20.92
C LYS A 421 -31.34 10.25 -21.67
N ASN A 422 -30.68 11.23 -21.07
CA ASN A 422 -30.46 12.55 -21.63
C ASN A 422 -29.16 12.68 -22.43
N LEU A 423 -28.26 11.68 -22.36
CA LEU A 423 -26.90 11.70 -22.94
C LEU A 423 -26.88 12.14 -24.41
N GLU A 424 -27.82 11.64 -25.22
CA GLU A 424 -27.92 11.98 -26.64
C GLU A 424 -28.28 13.47 -26.83
N HIS A 425 -29.22 13.99 -26.04
CA HIS A 425 -29.61 15.38 -26.08
C HIS A 425 -28.47 16.32 -25.66
N ASP A 426 -27.81 16.00 -24.55
CA ASP A 426 -26.74 16.82 -24.00
C ASP A 426 -25.50 16.84 -24.91
N LEU A 427 -25.17 15.71 -25.56
CA LEU A 427 -24.12 15.66 -26.56
C LEU A 427 -24.43 16.49 -27.80
N LYS A 428 -25.71 16.47 -28.28
CA LYS A 428 -26.17 17.26 -29.46
C LYS A 428 -26.13 18.77 -29.20
N GLN A 429 -26.29 19.20 -27.95
CA GLN A 429 -26.14 20.63 -27.60
C GLN A 429 -24.69 21.11 -27.78
N ASN A 430 -23.71 20.21 -27.61
CA ASN A 430 -22.31 20.55 -27.65
C ASN A 430 -21.61 20.20 -28.97
N ILE A 431 -22.10 19.23 -29.71
CA ILE A 431 -21.50 18.71 -30.95
C ILE A 431 -22.51 18.84 -32.07
N PHE A 432 -22.18 19.62 -33.08
CA PHE A 432 -23.05 19.94 -34.19
C PHE A 432 -22.76 19.07 -35.42
N GLY A 433 -23.80 18.72 -36.17
CA GLY A 433 -23.69 18.02 -37.46
C GLY A 433 -23.29 16.54 -37.37
N GLN A 434 -23.25 15.94 -36.17
CA GLN A 434 -22.83 14.57 -35.97
C GLN A 434 -23.91 13.68 -35.31
N ASP A 435 -25.18 13.92 -35.66
CA ASP A 435 -26.33 13.26 -35.02
C ASP A 435 -26.30 11.74 -35.11
N GLU A 436 -25.93 11.19 -36.28
CA GLU A 436 -25.83 9.74 -36.48
C GLU A 436 -24.72 9.13 -35.61
N ALA A 437 -23.58 9.81 -35.53
CA ALA A 437 -22.43 9.40 -34.72
C ALA A 437 -22.80 9.37 -33.22
N ILE A 438 -23.46 10.42 -32.72
CA ILE A 438 -23.93 10.54 -31.35
C ILE A 438 -24.95 9.44 -31.04
N LYS A 439 -25.93 9.23 -31.93
CA LYS A 439 -26.96 8.19 -31.74
C LYS A 439 -26.35 6.79 -31.69
N ALA A 440 -25.40 6.47 -32.57
CA ALA A 440 -24.71 5.18 -32.59
C ALA A 440 -23.91 4.95 -31.31
N LEU A 441 -23.15 5.95 -30.83
CA LEU A 441 -22.41 5.91 -29.59
C LEU A 441 -23.32 5.65 -28.39
N CYS A 442 -24.38 6.45 -28.25
CA CYS A 442 -25.35 6.36 -27.15
C CYS A 442 -26.06 5.01 -27.12
N SER A 443 -26.40 4.44 -28.29
CA SER A 443 -27.06 3.14 -28.39
C SER A 443 -26.19 2.00 -27.76
N ILE A 444 -24.91 1.93 -28.12
CA ILE A 444 -23.98 0.92 -27.59
C ILE A 444 -23.76 1.11 -26.09
N LEU A 445 -23.56 2.35 -25.63
CA LEU A 445 -23.39 2.64 -24.21
C LEU A 445 -24.64 2.24 -23.39
N LYS A 446 -25.85 2.56 -23.87
CA LYS A 446 -27.09 2.13 -23.21
C LYS A 446 -27.20 0.61 -23.11
N GLN A 447 -26.82 -0.15 -24.13
CA GLN A 447 -26.77 -1.61 -24.09
C GLN A 447 -25.76 -2.13 -23.06
N SER A 448 -24.57 -1.55 -23.03
CA SER A 448 -23.52 -1.93 -22.10
C SER A 448 -23.90 -1.66 -20.64
N TYR A 449 -24.45 -0.51 -20.34
CA TYR A 449 -24.90 -0.16 -18.99
C TYR A 449 -26.15 -0.95 -18.56
N ALA A 450 -26.97 -1.38 -19.51
CA ALA A 450 -28.09 -2.31 -19.26
C ALA A 450 -27.66 -3.75 -18.98
N GLY A 451 -26.35 -4.06 -19.08
CA GLY A 451 -25.82 -5.40 -18.82
C GLY A 451 -26.03 -6.39 -19.97
N LEU A 452 -26.37 -5.92 -21.16
CA LEU A 452 -26.58 -6.77 -22.36
C LEU A 452 -25.24 -7.14 -23.05
N LYS A 453 -24.14 -6.52 -22.66
CA LYS A 453 -22.80 -6.81 -23.17
C LYS A 453 -22.08 -7.87 -22.31
N ALA A 454 -21.11 -8.58 -22.87
CA ALA A 454 -20.31 -9.56 -22.14
C ALA A 454 -19.60 -8.93 -20.92
N LYS A 455 -19.58 -9.65 -19.79
CA LYS A 455 -19.07 -9.13 -18.50
C LYS A 455 -17.59 -8.79 -18.49
N ASN A 456 -16.81 -9.43 -19.37
CA ASN A 456 -15.35 -9.30 -19.40
C ASN A 456 -14.85 -8.43 -20.57
N THR A 457 -15.64 -7.48 -21.03
CA THR A 457 -15.28 -6.54 -22.08
C THR A 457 -15.38 -5.10 -21.58
N PRO A 458 -14.67 -4.12 -22.17
CA PRO A 458 -14.84 -2.72 -21.86
C PRO A 458 -16.27 -2.23 -22.10
N LYS A 459 -16.71 -1.13 -21.47
CA LYS A 459 -18.06 -0.56 -21.64
C LYS A 459 -18.37 -0.21 -23.08
N GLY A 460 -17.37 0.17 -23.85
CA GLY A 460 -17.48 0.42 -25.28
C GLY A 460 -16.12 0.54 -25.93
N VAL A 461 -15.99 0.00 -27.14
CA VAL A 461 -14.79 0.13 -27.97
C VAL A 461 -15.22 0.75 -29.30
N PHE A 462 -14.79 1.98 -29.58
CA PHE A 462 -15.22 2.76 -30.72
C PHE A 462 -14.03 3.20 -31.59
N LEU A 463 -14.21 3.16 -32.89
CA LEU A 463 -13.29 3.78 -33.85
C LEU A 463 -13.98 4.95 -34.54
N PHE A 464 -13.53 6.18 -34.29
CA PHE A 464 -14.02 7.40 -34.89
C PHE A 464 -13.21 7.71 -36.14
N THR A 465 -13.85 7.81 -37.29
CA THR A 465 -13.23 8.09 -38.58
C THR A 465 -13.80 9.35 -39.20
N GLY A 466 -13.04 10.04 -40.02
CA GLY A 466 -13.44 11.28 -40.69
C GLY A 466 -12.31 12.31 -40.74
N SER A 467 -12.57 13.44 -41.41
CA SER A 467 -11.61 14.53 -41.62
C SER A 467 -11.06 15.12 -40.31
N SER A 468 -9.91 15.76 -40.36
CA SER A 468 -9.38 16.47 -39.20
C SER A 468 -10.28 17.63 -38.82
N GLY A 469 -10.50 17.86 -37.51
CA GLY A 469 -11.29 19.00 -37.03
C GLY A 469 -12.80 18.86 -37.15
N VAL A 470 -13.37 17.68 -37.46
CA VAL A 470 -14.85 17.45 -37.53
C VAL A 470 -15.47 17.15 -36.17
N GLY A 471 -14.70 17.12 -35.09
CA GLY A 471 -15.22 16.96 -33.72
C GLY A 471 -14.99 15.61 -33.06
N LYS A 472 -14.17 14.69 -33.61
CA LYS A 472 -13.87 13.35 -33.04
C LYS A 472 -13.37 13.43 -31.60
N THR A 473 -12.28 14.15 -31.36
CA THR A 473 -11.68 14.35 -30.03
C THR A 473 -12.60 15.13 -29.10
N GLU A 474 -13.39 16.08 -29.65
CA GLU A 474 -14.33 16.89 -28.88
C GLU A 474 -15.52 16.05 -28.36
N LEU A 475 -16.02 15.10 -29.17
CA LEU A 475 -17.06 14.16 -28.72
C LEU A 475 -16.56 13.30 -27.55
N ALA A 476 -15.32 12.80 -27.61
CA ALA A 476 -14.74 12.04 -26.50
C ALA A 476 -14.61 12.86 -25.20
N LYS A 477 -14.19 14.13 -25.30
CA LYS A 477 -14.14 15.07 -24.16
C LYS A 477 -15.51 15.34 -23.56
N ASN A 478 -16.49 15.69 -24.39
CA ASN A 478 -17.84 15.96 -23.91
C ASN A 478 -18.51 14.70 -23.33
N LEU A 479 -18.26 13.52 -23.91
CA LEU A 479 -18.71 12.25 -23.35
C LEU A 479 -18.17 12.03 -21.94
N ALA A 480 -16.86 12.20 -21.75
CA ALA A 480 -16.21 12.07 -20.45
C ALA A 480 -16.80 13.07 -19.44
N GLN A 481 -17.00 14.32 -19.85
CA GLN A 481 -17.55 15.38 -19.00
C GLN A 481 -18.99 15.10 -18.57
N ILE A 482 -19.87 14.70 -19.51
CA ILE A 482 -21.30 14.43 -19.22
C ILE A 482 -21.44 13.19 -18.34
N LEU A 483 -20.63 12.15 -18.60
CA LEU A 483 -20.62 10.94 -17.78
C LEU A 483 -19.84 11.10 -16.47
N ASN A 484 -19.19 12.25 -16.23
CA ASN A 484 -18.28 12.51 -15.10
C ASN A 484 -17.17 11.48 -14.98
N LEU A 485 -16.60 11.04 -16.10
CA LEU A 485 -15.47 10.14 -16.18
C LEU A 485 -14.18 10.94 -16.43
N ASN A 486 -13.05 10.43 -15.97
CA ASN A 486 -11.76 10.97 -16.34
C ASN A 486 -11.47 10.71 -17.82
N LEU A 487 -10.83 11.66 -18.50
CA LEU A 487 -10.38 11.49 -19.87
C LEU A 487 -8.86 11.26 -19.87
N GLU A 488 -8.45 10.05 -20.25
CA GLU A 488 -7.06 9.66 -20.43
C GLU A 488 -6.75 9.68 -21.92
N ARG A 489 -5.89 10.62 -22.37
CA ARG A 489 -5.55 10.79 -23.79
C ARG A 489 -4.15 10.35 -24.05
N PHE A 490 -4.00 9.50 -25.07
CA PHE A 490 -2.72 9.03 -25.60
C PHE A 490 -2.63 9.39 -27.08
N ASP A 491 -1.64 10.21 -27.45
CA ASP A 491 -1.37 10.55 -28.85
C ASP A 491 -0.49 9.44 -29.43
N MET A 492 -1.03 8.70 -30.39
CA MET A 492 -0.35 7.54 -30.94
C MET A 492 0.86 7.89 -31.82
N SER A 493 1.02 9.15 -32.19
CA SER A 493 2.22 9.62 -32.86
C SER A 493 3.48 9.53 -31.98
N GLU A 494 3.30 9.59 -30.64
CA GLU A 494 4.38 9.42 -29.67
C GLU A 494 4.81 7.94 -29.50
N TYR A 495 4.00 7.00 -29.98
CA TYR A 495 4.21 5.55 -29.86
C TYR A 495 4.40 4.86 -31.22
N SER A 496 5.02 5.55 -32.15
CA SER A 496 5.28 5.06 -33.52
C SER A 496 6.46 4.10 -33.61
N GLN A 497 7.37 4.11 -32.65
CA GLN A 497 8.56 3.26 -32.61
C GLN A 497 8.44 2.15 -31.58
N LYS A 498 9.10 1.02 -31.83
CA LYS A 498 9.03 -0.16 -30.95
C LYS A 498 9.45 0.11 -29.49
N HIS A 499 10.44 0.98 -29.28
CA HIS A 499 10.86 1.32 -27.91
C HIS A 499 9.86 2.21 -27.18
N ASP A 500 9.02 2.98 -27.88
CA ASP A 500 8.00 3.80 -27.25
C ASP A 500 6.80 2.97 -26.80
N VAL A 501 6.53 1.84 -27.48
CA VAL A 501 5.53 0.85 -27.02
C VAL A 501 5.81 0.40 -25.60
N SER A 502 7.09 0.22 -25.25
CA SER A 502 7.48 -0.17 -23.89
C SER A 502 7.13 0.88 -22.82
N LYS A 503 7.07 2.16 -23.18
CA LYS A 503 6.62 3.21 -22.24
C LYS A 503 5.13 3.07 -21.91
N LEU A 504 4.34 2.66 -22.90
CA LEU A 504 2.89 2.53 -22.75
C LEU A 504 2.51 1.29 -21.95
N ILE A 505 3.19 0.15 -22.17
CA ILE A 505 2.85 -1.17 -21.62
C ILE A 505 3.78 -1.57 -20.47
N GLY A 506 4.93 -0.93 -20.32
CA GLY A 506 6.01 -1.26 -19.39
C GLY A 506 7.22 -1.86 -20.09
N THR A 507 8.40 -1.65 -19.52
CA THR A 507 9.68 -2.20 -20.02
C THR A 507 9.86 -3.65 -19.59
N SER A 508 10.54 -4.45 -20.42
CA SER A 508 10.83 -5.85 -20.10
C SER A 508 11.83 -5.96 -18.94
N ALA A 509 11.75 -7.06 -18.19
CA ALA A 509 12.66 -7.34 -17.08
C ALA A 509 14.14 -7.25 -17.52
N GLY A 510 14.94 -6.51 -16.75
CA GLY A 510 16.37 -6.29 -17.03
C GLY A 510 16.72 -4.95 -17.69
N TYR A 511 15.73 -4.14 -18.06
CA TYR A 511 15.95 -2.77 -18.57
C TYR A 511 15.61 -1.73 -17.49
N VAL A 512 16.24 -0.55 -17.60
CA VAL A 512 15.98 0.59 -16.71
C VAL A 512 14.50 1.02 -16.83
N GLY A 513 13.82 1.22 -15.70
CA GLY A 513 12.40 1.58 -15.66
C GLY A 513 11.42 0.38 -15.65
N TYR A 514 11.91 -0.86 -15.42
CA TYR A 514 11.05 -2.04 -15.31
C TYR A 514 10.05 -1.93 -14.15
N GLU A 515 10.46 -1.32 -13.01
CA GLU A 515 9.62 -1.16 -11.82
C GLU A 515 8.54 -0.08 -11.98
N ASP A 516 8.68 0.83 -12.94
CA ASP A 516 7.75 1.94 -13.15
C ASP A 516 6.41 1.49 -13.79
N GLY A 517 6.34 0.26 -14.33
CA GLY A 517 5.17 -0.25 -15.04
C GLY A 517 4.89 0.49 -16.35
N GLY A 518 3.71 0.26 -16.96
CA GLY A 518 3.28 0.93 -18.20
C GLY A 518 2.43 2.17 -17.93
N LEU A 519 2.57 3.22 -18.71
CA LEU A 519 1.75 4.45 -18.58
C LEU A 519 0.25 4.15 -18.70
N LEU A 520 -0.15 3.30 -19.64
CA LEU A 520 -1.55 2.92 -19.83
C LEU A 520 -2.09 2.10 -18.66
N SER A 521 -1.35 1.10 -18.19
CA SER A 521 -1.76 0.28 -17.05
C SER A 521 -1.83 1.09 -15.77
N ASN A 522 -0.88 1.99 -15.54
CA ASN A 522 -0.85 2.88 -14.38
C ASN A 522 -2.02 3.90 -14.39
N SER A 523 -2.30 4.50 -15.56
CA SER A 523 -3.41 5.43 -15.74
C SER A 523 -4.76 4.78 -15.42
N VAL A 524 -5.00 3.56 -15.94
CA VAL A 524 -6.24 2.83 -15.71
C VAL A 524 -6.36 2.32 -14.27
N ARG A 525 -5.26 1.88 -13.65
CA ARG A 525 -5.27 1.52 -12.22
C ARG A 525 -5.65 2.72 -11.35
N LYS A 526 -5.09 3.90 -11.66
CA LYS A 526 -5.41 5.13 -10.94
C LYS A 526 -6.84 5.59 -11.19
N ASN A 527 -7.32 5.45 -12.44
CA ASN A 527 -8.63 5.92 -12.89
C ASN A 527 -9.40 4.80 -13.62
N PRO A 528 -9.92 3.78 -12.89
CA PRO A 528 -10.58 2.62 -13.51
C PRO A 528 -11.89 2.96 -14.20
N PHE A 529 -12.46 4.13 -13.91
CA PHE A 529 -13.64 4.70 -14.57
C PHE A 529 -13.19 5.87 -15.45
N SER A 530 -12.85 5.58 -16.69
CA SER A 530 -12.30 6.59 -17.60
C SER A 530 -12.76 6.39 -19.04
N VAL A 531 -12.73 7.47 -19.79
CA VAL A 531 -12.73 7.45 -21.25
C VAL A 531 -11.28 7.46 -21.70
N ILE A 532 -10.84 6.41 -22.35
CA ILE A 532 -9.50 6.29 -22.90
C ILE A 532 -9.57 6.69 -24.36
N LEU A 533 -8.83 7.71 -24.72
CA LEU A 533 -8.76 8.23 -26.09
C LEU A 533 -7.37 7.93 -26.69
N PHE A 534 -7.33 7.05 -27.66
CA PHE A 534 -6.17 6.84 -28.51
C PHE A 534 -6.31 7.70 -29.76
N ASP A 535 -5.59 8.81 -29.81
CA ASP A 535 -5.68 9.77 -30.92
C ASP A 535 -4.73 9.38 -32.04
N GLU A 536 -5.19 9.40 -33.31
CA GLU A 536 -4.45 9.04 -34.52
C GLU A 536 -3.88 7.61 -34.50
N ILE A 537 -4.75 6.63 -34.26
CA ILE A 537 -4.37 5.21 -34.06
C ILE A 537 -3.56 4.62 -35.22
N GLU A 538 -3.70 5.13 -36.44
CA GLU A 538 -2.94 4.73 -37.62
C GLU A 538 -1.44 5.05 -37.54
N LYS A 539 -1.02 5.90 -36.60
CA LYS A 539 0.38 6.23 -36.38
C LYS A 539 1.07 5.31 -35.38
N ALA A 540 0.28 4.51 -34.64
CA ALA A 540 0.80 3.58 -33.66
C ALA A 540 1.65 2.48 -34.28
N HIS A 541 2.68 2.02 -33.54
CA HIS A 541 3.43 0.84 -33.95
C HIS A 541 2.52 -0.41 -34.01
N PRO A 542 2.68 -1.29 -35.01
CA PRO A 542 1.82 -2.48 -35.15
C PRO A 542 1.75 -3.40 -33.93
N ASP A 543 2.81 -3.47 -33.12
CA ASP A 543 2.82 -4.29 -31.89
C ASP A 543 1.76 -3.83 -30.86
N LEU A 544 1.33 -2.56 -30.90
CA LEU A 544 0.27 -2.05 -30.02
C LEU A 544 -1.10 -2.63 -30.36
N THR A 545 -1.37 -2.92 -31.63
CA THR A 545 -2.65 -3.52 -32.04
C THR A 545 -2.88 -4.88 -31.38
N ASN A 546 -1.81 -5.69 -31.21
CA ASN A 546 -1.87 -6.98 -30.52
C ASN A 546 -2.18 -6.82 -29.02
N THR A 547 -1.63 -5.78 -28.40
CA THR A 547 -1.92 -5.46 -26.99
C THR A 547 -3.35 -5.02 -26.81
N PHE A 548 -3.87 -4.20 -27.72
CA PHE A 548 -5.25 -3.76 -27.67
C PHE A 548 -6.25 -4.90 -27.82
N LEU A 549 -5.93 -5.95 -28.58
CA LEU A 549 -6.75 -7.16 -28.67
C LEU A 549 -6.97 -7.81 -27.28
N GLN A 550 -5.93 -7.91 -26.46
CA GLN A 550 -6.07 -8.41 -25.09
C GLN A 550 -7.03 -7.56 -24.25
N ILE A 551 -6.94 -6.24 -24.39
CA ILE A 551 -7.82 -5.31 -23.67
C ILE A 551 -9.27 -5.46 -24.13
N PHE A 552 -9.50 -5.58 -25.45
CA PHE A 552 -10.86 -5.66 -26.00
C PHE A 552 -11.54 -6.99 -25.65
N ASP A 553 -10.79 -8.09 -25.62
CA ASP A 553 -11.33 -9.44 -25.33
C ASP A 553 -11.54 -9.72 -23.86
N ASN A 554 -10.58 -9.32 -23.02
CA ASN A 554 -10.53 -9.71 -21.62
C ASN A 554 -10.75 -8.52 -20.67
N ALA A 555 -10.89 -7.31 -21.20
CA ALA A 555 -10.91 -6.06 -20.43
C ALA A 555 -9.79 -6.01 -19.38
N SER A 556 -8.63 -6.53 -19.70
CA SER A 556 -7.48 -6.53 -18.79
C SER A 556 -6.16 -6.48 -19.54
N LEU A 557 -5.20 -5.80 -18.96
CA LEU A 557 -3.82 -5.75 -19.43
C LEU A 557 -2.92 -6.06 -18.25
N THR A 558 -2.05 -7.06 -18.42
CA THR A 558 -0.96 -7.31 -17.48
C THR A 558 0.28 -6.64 -18.03
N ASP A 559 0.82 -5.68 -17.31
CA ASP A 559 2.04 -5.01 -17.72
C ASP A 559 3.29 -5.91 -17.53
N ASN A 560 4.42 -5.46 -18.02
CA ASN A 560 5.65 -6.24 -17.92
C ASN A 560 6.17 -6.38 -16.47
N SER A 561 5.73 -5.56 -15.54
CA SER A 561 6.01 -5.70 -14.11
C SER A 561 5.16 -6.80 -13.44
N GLY A 562 4.19 -7.38 -14.18
CA GLY A 562 3.28 -8.41 -13.71
C GLY A 562 2.01 -7.85 -13.04
N LEU A 563 1.83 -6.54 -13.01
CA LEU A 563 0.66 -5.90 -12.44
C LEU A 563 -0.48 -5.85 -13.47
N LYS A 564 -1.68 -6.23 -13.03
CA LYS A 564 -2.87 -6.28 -13.88
C LYS A 564 -3.68 -4.98 -13.75
N ALA A 565 -4.06 -4.38 -14.89
CA ALA A 565 -5.02 -3.28 -14.98
C ALA A 565 -6.36 -3.79 -15.51
N ASP A 566 -7.48 -3.35 -14.92
CA ASP A 566 -8.85 -3.75 -15.30
C ASP A 566 -9.53 -2.64 -16.11
N PHE A 567 -9.94 -2.96 -17.33
CA PHE A 567 -10.58 -2.07 -18.29
C PHE A 567 -12.11 -2.26 -18.38
N LYS A 568 -12.73 -3.07 -17.52
CA LYS A 568 -14.18 -3.38 -17.60
C LYS A 568 -15.07 -2.15 -17.49
N ASN A 569 -14.61 -1.13 -16.78
CA ASN A 569 -15.37 0.10 -16.57
C ASN A 569 -14.88 1.26 -17.44
N THR A 570 -14.01 1.01 -18.43
CA THR A 570 -13.51 2.01 -19.34
C THR A 570 -14.32 2.07 -20.64
N ILE A 571 -14.35 3.25 -21.25
CA ILE A 571 -14.85 3.48 -22.61
C ILE A 571 -13.63 3.80 -23.47
N ILE A 572 -13.37 2.98 -24.48
CA ILE A 572 -12.21 3.11 -25.35
C ILE A 572 -12.65 3.76 -26.65
N ILE A 573 -12.01 4.87 -27.00
CA ILE A 573 -12.26 5.62 -28.23
C ILE A 573 -10.93 5.74 -28.97
N MET A 574 -10.90 5.29 -30.19
CA MET A 574 -9.78 5.45 -31.12
C MET A 574 -10.17 6.45 -32.19
N THR A 575 -9.32 7.40 -32.57
CA THR A 575 -9.56 8.28 -33.72
C THR A 575 -8.65 7.90 -34.87
N SER A 576 -9.14 8.06 -36.09
CA SER A 576 -8.37 7.82 -37.31
C SER A 576 -8.76 8.80 -38.42
N ASN A 577 -7.77 9.12 -39.28
CA ASN A 577 -7.92 9.93 -40.47
C ASN A 577 -7.70 9.08 -41.75
N LEU A 578 -7.74 7.76 -41.67
CA LEU A 578 -7.57 6.83 -42.79
C LEU A 578 -8.67 7.02 -43.85
N GLY A 579 -8.27 6.90 -45.12
CA GLY A 579 -9.17 6.96 -46.29
C GLY A 579 -9.45 8.37 -46.85
N LEU A 580 -8.83 9.42 -46.27
CA LEU A 580 -9.05 10.80 -46.70
C LEU A 580 -7.94 11.31 -47.67
N LYS A 581 -6.78 10.67 -47.72
CA LYS A 581 -5.64 11.09 -48.52
C LYS A 581 -5.61 10.56 -49.96
N GLU A 582 -6.52 9.65 -50.32
CA GLU A 582 -6.53 9.02 -51.68
C GLU A 582 -7.54 9.71 -52.60
N THR A 583 -7.40 11.02 -52.81
CA THR A 583 -8.27 11.80 -53.71
C THR A 583 -7.83 11.79 -55.17
N ASN A 584 -6.80 11.06 -55.58
CA ASN A 584 -6.24 11.17 -56.94
C ASN A 584 -6.43 9.93 -57.83
N GLU A 585 -7.26 8.98 -57.50
CA GLU A 585 -7.63 7.93 -58.48
C GLU A 585 -9.01 8.25 -59.08
N LEU A 586 -8.95 8.64 -60.36
CA LEU A 586 -10.10 8.81 -61.27
C LEU A 586 -10.84 7.47 -61.42
N GLY A 587 -11.98 7.33 -60.72
CA GLY A 587 -12.85 6.19 -60.90
C GLY A 587 -14.04 6.14 -59.94
N PHE A 588 -15.20 6.55 -60.47
CA PHE A 588 -16.59 6.25 -60.01
C PHE A 588 -16.93 6.35 -58.52
N LEU A 589 -17.67 7.41 -58.17
CA LEU A 589 -18.76 7.53 -57.17
C LEU A 589 -18.78 6.47 -56.01
N SER A 590 -17.72 6.32 -55.26
CA SER A 590 -17.80 5.68 -53.95
C SER A 590 -17.94 6.79 -52.89
N SER A 591 -18.92 6.63 -52.00
CA SER A 591 -19.13 7.57 -50.90
C SER A 591 -17.87 7.62 -49.97
N GLU A 592 -17.62 8.77 -49.34
CA GLU A 592 -16.49 8.89 -48.37
C GLU A 592 -16.51 7.80 -47.28
N LYS A 593 -17.70 7.35 -46.91
CA LYS A 593 -17.92 6.21 -45.99
C LYS A 593 -17.33 4.88 -46.53
N GLU A 594 -17.49 4.65 -47.86
CA GLU A 594 -16.96 3.41 -48.46
C GLU A 594 -15.43 3.46 -48.64
N LYS A 595 -14.86 4.61 -48.96
CA LYS A 595 -13.43 4.80 -49.08
C LYS A 595 -12.74 4.63 -47.71
N SER A 596 -13.27 5.28 -46.68
CA SER A 596 -12.78 5.13 -45.32
C SER A 596 -12.93 3.69 -44.80
N SER A 597 -14.04 3.02 -45.11
CA SER A 597 -14.25 1.62 -44.73
C SER A 597 -13.26 0.66 -45.41
N LYS A 598 -12.89 0.92 -46.67
CA LYS A 598 -11.90 0.14 -47.41
C LYS A 598 -10.50 0.34 -46.84
N ALA A 599 -10.09 1.58 -46.61
CA ALA A 599 -8.79 1.92 -46.02
C ALA A 599 -8.61 1.33 -44.61
N ILE A 600 -9.65 1.32 -43.78
CA ILE A 600 -9.62 0.68 -42.45
C ILE A 600 -9.41 -0.82 -42.56
N LYS A 601 -10.11 -1.49 -43.50
CA LYS A 601 -9.96 -2.94 -43.75
C LYS A 601 -8.60 -3.34 -44.30
N GLU A 602 -7.94 -2.45 -45.04
CA GLU A 602 -6.60 -2.63 -45.56
C GLU A 602 -5.52 -2.40 -44.51
N PHE A 603 -5.77 -1.45 -43.57
CA PHE A 603 -4.80 -1.08 -42.56
C PHE A 603 -4.85 -1.99 -41.30
N PHE A 604 -6.05 -2.29 -40.78
CA PHE A 604 -6.21 -3.11 -39.60
C PHE A 604 -6.54 -4.57 -39.95
N SER A 605 -6.05 -5.50 -39.12
CA SER A 605 -6.39 -6.91 -39.26
C SER A 605 -7.90 -7.12 -39.08
N PRO A 606 -8.48 -8.12 -39.77
CA PRO A 606 -9.90 -8.48 -39.56
C PRO A 606 -10.22 -8.80 -38.09
N GLU A 607 -9.27 -9.37 -37.37
CA GLU A 607 -9.40 -9.68 -35.95
C GLU A 607 -9.59 -8.41 -35.10
N PHE A 608 -8.78 -7.40 -35.35
CA PHE A 608 -8.87 -6.11 -34.67
C PHE A 608 -10.21 -5.42 -34.95
N ILE A 609 -10.65 -5.41 -36.19
CA ILE A 609 -11.92 -4.78 -36.59
C ILE A 609 -13.12 -5.47 -35.92
N ASN A 610 -13.10 -6.80 -35.83
CA ASN A 610 -14.18 -7.58 -35.23
C ASN A 610 -14.33 -7.36 -33.71
N ARG A 611 -13.32 -6.78 -33.04
CA ARG A 611 -13.35 -6.46 -31.60
C ARG A 611 -13.85 -5.04 -31.31
N ILE A 612 -14.03 -4.22 -32.34
CA ILE A 612 -14.57 -2.87 -32.24
C ILE A 612 -16.10 -2.95 -32.22
N ASP A 613 -16.74 -2.46 -31.18
CA ASP A 613 -18.21 -2.46 -31.06
C ASP A 613 -18.87 -1.65 -32.19
N LYS A 614 -18.26 -0.52 -32.56
CA LYS A 614 -18.79 0.29 -33.64
C LYS A 614 -17.69 1.17 -34.26
N ILE A 615 -17.64 1.17 -35.60
CA ILE A 615 -16.95 2.19 -36.37
C ILE A 615 -17.94 3.31 -36.64
N ILE A 616 -17.58 4.51 -36.25
CA ILE A 616 -18.45 5.70 -36.31
C ILE A 616 -17.80 6.71 -37.25
N HIS A 617 -18.49 7.00 -38.35
CA HIS A 617 -18.06 8.00 -39.32
C HIS A 617 -18.56 9.38 -38.95
N PHE A 618 -17.67 10.35 -38.94
CA PHE A 618 -17.97 11.76 -38.76
C PHE A 618 -18.10 12.40 -40.14
N ASN A 619 -19.23 13.09 -40.33
CA ASN A 619 -19.52 13.83 -41.54
C ASN A 619 -18.65 15.10 -41.61
N ASP A 620 -18.35 15.53 -42.83
CA ASP A 620 -17.75 16.84 -43.04
C ASP A 620 -18.72 17.95 -42.64
N LEU A 621 -18.19 19.09 -42.24
CA LEU A 621 -18.95 20.22 -41.75
C LEU A 621 -19.39 21.09 -42.94
N ASN A 622 -20.71 21.29 -43.06
CA ASN A 622 -21.26 22.26 -44.01
C ASN A 622 -21.25 23.68 -43.42
N ASP A 623 -21.49 24.68 -44.24
CA ASP A 623 -21.39 26.08 -43.84
C ASP A 623 -22.41 26.43 -42.72
N GLU A 624 -23.61 25.85 -42.75
CA GLU A 624 -24.60 26.03 -41.69
C GLU A 624 -24.16 25.52 -40.32
N ILE A 625 -23.49 24.39 -40.31
CA ILE A 625 -22.89 23.81 -39.07
C ILE A 625 -21.73 24.68 -38.60
N LEU A 626 -20.87 25.15 -39.52
CA LEU A 626 -19.78 26.06 -39.18
C LEU A 626 -20.27 27.36 -38.56
N GLU A 627 -21.42 27.94 -39.03
CA GLU A 627 -22.01 29.10 -38.40
C GLU A 627 -22.49 28.86 -36.98
N GLN A 628 -23.06 27.68 -36.69
CA GLN A 628 -23.43 27.29 -35.34
C GLN A 628 -22.18 27.15 -34.43
N ILE A 629 -21.10 26.62 -34.97
CA ILE A 629 -19.83 26.48 -34.26
C ILE A 629 -19.20 27.85 -33.98
N VAL A 630 -19.28 28.81 -34.94
CA VAL A 630 -18.85 30.19 -34.71
C VAL A 630 -19.60 30.79 -33.52
N GLN A 631 -20.94 30.62 -33.47
CA GLN A 631 -21.74 31.14 -32.36
C GLN A 631 -21.26 30.53 -31.02
N LYS A 632 -21.10 29.21 -30.97
CA LYS A 632 -20.59 28.50 -29.75
C LYS A 632 -19.22 29.02 -29.32
N GLU A 633 -18.28 29.20 -30.23
CA GLU A 633 -16.95 29.71 -29.90
C GLU A 633 -16.99 31.14 -29.35
N LEU A 634 -17.85 32.02 -29.94
CA LEU A 634 -18.06 33.36 -29.43
C LEU A 634 -18.73 33.40 -28.06
N ASP A 635 -19.69 32.51 -27.81
CA ASP A 635 -20.29 32.31 -26.48
C ASP A 635 -19.28 31.84 -25.44
N LEU A 636 -18.37 30.93 -25.81
CA LEU A 636 -17.29 30.48 -24.96
C LEU A 636 -16.30 31.60 -24.64
N ILE A 637 -15.91 32.40 -25.63
CA ILE A 637 -15.06 33.58 -25.42
C ILE A 637 -15.77 34.56 -24.47
N SER A 638 -17.05 34.85 -24.70
CA SER A 638 -17.85 35.72 -23.84
C SER A 638 -17.96 35.20 -22.40
N ALA A 639 -18.14 33.89 -22.21
CA ALA A 639 -18.19 33.24 -20.87
C ALA A 639 -16.87 33.32 -20.10
N ASN A 640 -15.74 33.29 -20.81
CA ASN A 640 -14.42 33.43 -20.21
C ASN A 640 -14.06 34.86 -19.82
N LEU A 641 -14.72 35.84 -20.45
CA LEU A 641 -14.50 37.25 -20.20
C LEU A 641 -15.52 37.78 -19.15
N LYS A 642 -14.99 38.21 -17.99
CA LYS A 642 -15.84 38.79 -16.92
C LYS A 642 -16.47 40.07 -17.41
N ASN A 643 -17.80 40.11 -17.43
CA ASN A 643 -18.62 41.31 -17.79
C ASN A 643 -18.54 41.78 -19.25
N ILE A 644 -18.14 40.92 -20.20
CA ILE A 644 -18.14 41.25 -21.63
C ILE A 644 -19.06 40.27 -22.38
N THR A 645 -20.04 40.82 -23.13
CA THR A 645 -20.93 40.02 -23.97
C THR A 645 -20.65 40.33 -25.44
N ILE A 646 -20.43 39.28 -26.23
CA ILE A 646 -20.14 39.37 -27.68
C ILE A 646 -21.39 38.94 -28.46
N GLU A 647 -21.94 39.83 -29.27
CA GLU A 647 -23.03 39.51 -30.18
C GLU A 647 -22.52 39.61 -31.62
N ALA A 648 -22.72 38.56 -32.43
CA ALA A 648 -22.35 38.57 -33.85
C ALA A 648 -23.57 38.53 -34.73
N ASP A 649 -23.61 39.44 -35.76
CA ASP A 649 -24.63 39.41 -36.79
C ASP A 649 -24.51 38.13 -37.65
N GLY A 650 -25.63 37.63 -38.21
CA GLY A 650 -25.65 36.46 -39.08
C GLY A 650 -24.66 36.55 -40.24
N LYS A 651 -24.49 37.72 -40.84
CA LYS A 651 -23.51 37.97 -41.91
C LYS A 651 -22.07 37.80 -41.48
N VAL A 652 -21.73 38.07 -40.21
CA VAL A 652 -20.38 37.85 -39.67
C VAL A 652 -20.12 36.36 -39.51
N LYS A 653 -21.11 35.58 -39.03
CA LYS A 653 -21.00 34.12 -38.89
C LYS A 653 -20.83 33.46 -40.24
N GLU A 654 -21.65 33.81 -41.22
CA GLU A 654 -21.55 33.33 -42.60
C GLU A 654 -20.17 33.67 -43.23
N PHE A 655 -19.70 34.91 -43.02
CA PHE A 655 -18.41 35.36 -43.51
C PHE A 655 -17.24 34.52 -42.91
N LEU A 656 -17.26 34.28 -41.60
CA LEU A 656 -16.24 33.46 -40.92
C LEU A 656 -16.32 32.01 -41.36
N ALA A 657 -17.52 31.45 -41.53
CA ALA A 657 -17.73 30.10 -42.05
C ALA A 657 -17.16 29.91 -43.45
N LYS A 658 -17.43 30.88 -44.36
CA LYS A 658 -16.94 30.87 -45.76
C LYS A 658 -15.43 31.08 -45.87
N LYS A 659 -14.77 31.68 -44.87
CA LYS A 659 -13.30 31.80 -44.87
C LYS A 659 -12.59 30.45 -44.63
N VAL A 660 -13.31 29.41 -44.24
CA VAL A 660 -12.77 28.04 -44.09
C VAL A 660 -12.68 27.41 -45.49
N ASP A 661 -11.74 27.90 -46.30
CA ASP A 661 -11.55 27.49 -47.73
C ASP A 661 -11.12 26.01 -47.86
N ASN A 662 -10.43 25.48 -46.89
CA ASN A 662 -9.99 24.08 -46.83
C ASN A 662 -10.75 23.29 -45.75
N LYS A 663 -11.79 22.55 -46.17
CA LYS A 663 -12.63 21.73 -45.31
C LYS A 663 -11.90 20.63 -44.60
N GLU A 664 -10.68 20.26 -45.08
CA GLU A 664 -9.84 19.25 -44.42
C GLU A 664 -9.37 19.62 -42.99
N PHE A 665 -9.29 20.93 -42.70
CA PHE A 665 -8.85 21.41 -41.36
C PHE A 665 -10.05 21.78 -40.44
N GLY A 666 -11.26 21.85 -40.97
CA GLY A 666 -12.52 22.01 -40.23
C GLY A 666 -12.49 23.09 -39.12
N VAL A 667 -12.94 22.74 -37.93
CA VAL A 667 -13.01 23.65 -36.78
C VAL A 667 -11.67 24.20 -36.34
N ARG A 668 -10.55 23.50 -36.57
CA ARG A 668 -9.21 23.99 -36.17
C ARG A 668 -8.86 25.27 -36.96
N LEU A 669 -9.15 25.30 -38.25
CA LEU A 669 -8.94 26.48 -39.09
C LEU A 669 -9.91 27.61 -38.69
N LEU A 670 -11.19 27.27 -38.41
CA LEU A 670 -12.17 28.25 -37.95
C LEU A 670 -11.73 28.94 -36.64
N LYS A 671 -11.25 28.20 -35.67
CA LYS A 671 -10.74 28.78 -34.41
C LYS A 671 -9.55 29.72 -34.63
N ARG A 672 -8.67 29.41 -35.58
CA ARG A 672 -7.57 30.29 -35.95
C ARG A 672 -8.10 31.58 -36.63
N ILE A 673 -9.04 31.47 -37.53
CA ILE A 673 -9.68 32.63 -38.17
C ILE A 673 -10.38 33.55 -37.14
N ILE A 674 -11.06 32.96 -36.17
CA ILE A 674 -11.68 33.71 -35.06
C ILE A 674 -10.57 34.38 -34.20
N ALA A 675 -9.48 33.72 -33.93
CA ALA A 675 -8.36 34.29 -33.18
C ALA A 675 -7.78 35.53 -33.91
N ASP A 676 -7.50 35.38 -35.20
CA ASP A 676 -6.89 36.42 -36.03
C ASP A 676 -7.82 37.62 -36.27
N GLU A 677 -9.11 37.38 -36.54
CA GLU A 677 -10.06 38.43 -36.91
C GLU A 677 -10.75 39.10 -35.71
N ILE A 678 -10.92 38.37 -34.61
CA ILE A 678 -11.73 38.84 -33.47
C ILE A 678 -10.85 39.01 -32.23
N ASN A 679 -10.11 37.99 -31.80
CA ASN A 679 -9.43 38.00 -30.50
C ASN A 679 -8.32 39.06 -30.45
N GLU A 680 -7.58 39.26 -31.54
CA GLU A 680 -6.51 40.25 -31.62
C GLU A 680 -7.07 41.65 -31.35
N LYS A 681 -8.12 42.06 -32.08
CA LYS A 681 -8.75 43.37 -31.91
C LYS A 681 -9.50 43.52 -30.60
N LEU A 682 -10.13 42.43 -30.14
CA LEU A 682 -10.86 42.43 -28.86
C LEU A 682 -9.89 42.60 -27.69
N SER A 683 -8.69 42.03 -27.78
CA SER A 683 -7.68 42.17 -26.74
C SER A 683 -7.22 43.59 -26.53
N ASP A 684 -7.01 44.35 -27.62
CA ASP A 684 -6.65 45.78 -27.53
C ASP A 684 -7.77 46.61 -26.87
N GLU A 685 -9.01 46.33 -27.21
CA GLU A 685 -10.16 47.03 -26.61
C GLU A 685 -10.39 46.67 -25.12
N ILE A 686 -10.08 45.46 -24.73
CA ILE A 686 -10.18 45.02 -23.33
C ILE A 686 -9.07 45.63 -22.51
N LEU A 687 -7.84 45.64 -23.02
CA LEU A 687 -6.66 46.09 -22.26
C LEU A 687 -6.55 47.63 -22.23
N PHE A 688 -6.82 48.28 -23.35
CA PHE A 688 -6.51 49.71 -23.56
C PHE A 688 -7.71 50.55 -24.02
N GLY A 689 -8.80 49.89 -24.47
CA GLY A 689 -9.91 50.58 -25.08
C GLY A 689 -11.19 50.63 -24.23
N LYS A 690 -12.34 50.60 -24.93
CA LYS A 690 -13.67 50.83 -24.36
C LYS A 690 -14.20 49.70 -23.48
N LEU A 691 -13.66 48.49 -23.61
CA LEU A 691 -14.08 47.31 -22.84
C LEU A 691 -13.31 47.09 -21.54
N LYS A 692 -12.45 48.00 -21.13
CA LYS A 692 -11.64 47.90 -19.90
C LYS A 692 -12.50 47.67 -18.62
N ASN A 693 -13.70 48.19 -18.59
CA ASN A 693 -14.66 48.06 -17.47
C ASN A 693 -15.78 47.04 -17.74
N GLY A 694 -15.65 46.26 -18.80
CA GLY A 694 -16.74 45.40 -19.30
C GLY A 694 -17.67 46.13 -20.27
N GLY A 695 -18.61 45.41 -20.85
CA GLY A 695 -19.59 46.00 -21.78
C GLY A 695 -20.11 44.99 -22.80
N LYS A 696 -20.88 45.46 -23.74
CA LYS A 696 -21.39 44.70 -24.87
C LYS A 696 -20.65 45.10 -26.13
N VAL A 697 -20.20 44.14 -26.92
CA VAL A 697 -19.64 44.38 -28.25
C VAL A 697 -20.52 43.69 -29.29
N LYS A 698 -20.92 44.41 -30.30
CA LYS A 698 -21.65 43.89 -31.45
C LYS A 698 -20.74 43.83 -32.68
N LEU A 699 -20.58 42.65 -33.25
CA LEU A 699 -19.78 42.42 -34.44
C LEU A 699 -20.67 42.56 -35.68
N LYS A 700 -20.32 43.47 -36.63
CA LYS A 700 -21.00 43.65 -37.91
C LYS A 700 -20.03 43.53 -39.06
N LEU A 701 -20.49 43.07 -40.22
CA LEU A 701 -19.72 43.03 -41.43
C LEU A 701 -19.82 44.34 -42.21
N SER A 702 -18.71 45.00 -42.45
CA SER A 702 -18.58 46.20 -43.29
C SER A 702 -18.78 45.85 -44.76
N LYS A 703 -19.10 46.87 -45.57
CA LYS A 703 -19.20 46.74 -47.03
C LYS A 703 -17.91 46.28 -47.70
N ASN A 704 -16.77 46.49 -47.02
CA ASN A 704 -15.43 46.09 -47.47
C ASN A 704 -14.99 44.70 -46.92
N ALA A 705 -15.93 43.84 -46.51
CA ALA A 705 -15.67 42.50 -45.94
C ALA A 705 -14.72 42.50 -44.76
N LYS A 706 -14.76 43.54 -43.89
CA LYS A 706 -14.03 43.60 -42.61
C LYS A 706 -15.03 43.58 -41.44
N ILE A 707 -14.62 42.92 -40.34
CA ILE A 707 -15.43 42.90 -39.12
C ILE A 707 -15.25 44.20 -38.36
N GLU A 708 -16.36 44.91 -38.15
CA GLU A 708 -16.44 46.13 -37.35
C GLU A 708 -16.99 45.83 -35.97
N PHE A 709 -16.37 46.44 -34.97
CA PHE A 709 -16.68 46.30 -33.54
C PHE A 709 -17.51 47.52 -33.12
N ILE A 710 -18.73 47.31 -32.67
CA ILE A 710 -19.63 48.37 -32.18
C ILE A 710 -19.80 48.15 -30.67
N PHE A 711 -19.32 49.12 -29.90
CA PHE A 711 -19.30 49.11 -28.44
C PHE A 711 -20.45 49.87 -27.84
#